data_e49dbb8fa7ab9f7249e8dfc944e771b6
#
_entry.id   e49dbb8fa7ab9f7249e8dfc944e771b6
#
_cell.length_a   1.000
_cell.length_b   1.000
_cell.length_c   1.000
_cell.angle_alpha   90.00
_cell.angle_beta   90.00
_cell.angle_gamma   90.00
#
_symmetry.space_group_name_H-M   'P 1'
#
loop_
_entity.id
_entity.type
_entity.pdbx_description
1 polymer ?
#
loop_
_entity_poly.entity_id
_entity_poly.type
_entity_poly.pdbx_seq_one_letter_code
_entity_poly.pdbx_strand_id
1 'polypeptide(L)'
;MTGINKTTKNLHWQTAILAAICAVLALGFIVYRNGGIFTYYGDYNCQQICFYMHAHELVKSGQIGWDWGTDLGANFIGSYSFYLLFSPFFLITLPFSTAAVPYLMAPLFVLKFCTAAVTAYFYVARFVKDKRFAVAGGLLYAFSGYCVYNLFFNHFLDVVAFFPLLLIAMEQLITEDKHGPFIFAVAINAMVNYWFFIGEVFFVMLYFFIRITDKNIKQKFRKFIFVGIESILGLGVAMVAVLPSVMAIMGNPRVGEDNYVNGWSLWLYYSEQRVPAIIASFFFPPDMPAKQNMFSGQGAQWASMAGWLPLFGMTGAIAWVRCVKHDWLKKMIVACTVCALVPAFNAVFILFNNSYYARWFYMFELILVLATVKALEASRFDPDEEDEQLKHPVVDYKKGLIPCYAITIGLILVLTLTPVYYSDTGWTVGLLYNGLWFLLTASFAVASLLLCTALWLIRKKKHYKNILVLTTAFMCAAYGFAFFNFGYSFAGDHEEIIDEAVGLSEEMELPQEGGQTFARADFYECFENLGLYWNIPSIRCFHSIVPASVMEFYPKVDVKRDVSSKPEYSYYALRSFLSVKYLYAQADEVTPDSVLCQGFEFYKEENGYYIFKNTNYIPMGFTFDYYITEEEFEDVPTTQRDKVLTSAIVLTNSQILQYSSDVKHLPGGPDRYMSYEDFQLQAALRSRSSAFEFEYDASGFNAKIFLNKNNLVFFSVPYDEGWTAYVNGVETAIERVDTGFMAVYAEKGANEITFVYRTPGLKYGAYISAAALLVSVLYILYFVRAGKHKNDDEIMSEYYEKREADAEIEDEPELPPEEDLTVIRKPEDTPPYTEYDGPDPKIYPDL
;
A
#
# COMPACT_ATOMS: atom_id res chain seq x y z
N MET A 1 26.70 -1.24 -34.22
CA MET A 1 26.41 -1.52 -32.78
C MET A 1 27.35 -2.60 -32.23
N THR A 2 28.61 -2.27 -32.01
CA THR A 2 29.56 -3.21 -31.39
C THR A 2 30.55 -2.40 -30.58
N GLY A 3 30.26 -2.29 -29.28
CA GLY A 3 31.13 -1.55 -28.35
C GLY A 3 30.44 -1.30 -27.00
N ILE A 4 29.58 -2.23 -26.54
CA ILE A 4 29.08 -2.16 -25.16
C ILE A 4 30.22 -2.67 -24.28
N ASN A 5 30.90 -1.73 -23.63
CA ASN A 5 31.93 -1.98 -22.66
C ASN A 5 31.48 -3.04 -21.64
N LYS A 6 32.26 -4.11 -21.45
CA LYS A 6 31.99 -5.20 -20.49
C LYS A 6 31.70 -4.71 -19.06
N THR A 7 32.07 -3.46 -18.72
CA THR A 7 31.86 -2.84 -17.40
C THR A 7 30.43 -2.37 -17.12
N THR A 8 29.53 -2.32 -18.10
CA THR A 8 28.15 -1.83 -17.93
C THR A 8 27.13 -2.94 -17.77
N LYS A 9 27.50 -4.20 -17.97
CA LYS A 9 26.53 -5.34 -17.99
C LYS A 9 25.86 -5.68 -16.67
N ASN A 10 26.38 -5.25 -15.51
CA ASN A 10 25.91 -5.73 -14.18
C ASN A 10 25.58 -4.63 -13.18
N LEU A 11 25.31 -3.36 -13.62
CA LEU A 11 25.09 -2.25 -12.68
C LEU A 11 23.76 -2.34 -11.93
N HIS A 12 22.76 -3.03 -12.45
CA HIS A 12 21.53 -3.33 -11.73
C HIS A 12 21.77 -4.25 -10.51
N TRP A 13 22.65 -5.26 -10.65
CA TRP A 13 23.04 -6.08 -9.50
C TRP A 13 23.84 -5.27 -8.47
N GLN A 14 24.72 -4.37 -8.93
CA GLN A 14 25.40 -3.45 -8.05
C GLN A 14 24.40 -2.56 -7.29
N THR A 15 23.33 -2.09 -7.94
CA THR A 15 22.27 -1.32 -7.31
C THR A 15 21.56 -2.14 -6.24
N ALA A 16 21.19 -3.39 -6.55
CA ALA A 16 20.55 -4.30 -5.60
C ALA A 16 21.44 -4.56 -4.37
N ILE A 17 22.72 -4.89 -4.60
CA ILE A 17 23.67 -5.17 -3.52
C ILE A 17 23.87 -3.93 -2.62
N LEU A 18 24.05 -2.74 -3.21
CA LEU A 18 24.22 -1.51 -2.44
C LEU A 18 22.95 -1.18 -1.64
N ALA A 19 21.76 -1.36 -2.24
CA ALA A 19 20.51 -1.18 -1.54
C ALA A 19 20.34 -2.18 -0.38
N ALA A 20 20.70 -3.45 -0.60
CA ALA A 20 20.70 -4.46 0.46
C ALA A 20 21.63 -4.09 1.63
N ILE A 21 22.85 -3.68 1.32
CA ILE A 21 23.83 -3.25 2.34
C ILE A 21 23.29 -2.03 3.12
N CYS A 22 22.74 -1.03 2.42
CA CYS A 22 22.15 0.14 3.08
C CYS A 22 20.97 -0.24 4.00
N ALA A 23 20.07 -1.12 3.53
CA ALA A 23 18.93 -1.58 4.31
C ALA A 23 19.36 -2.41 5.53
N VAL A 24 20.31 -3.33 5.36
CA VAL A 24 20.84 -4.13 6.48
C VAL A 24 21.53 -3.24 7.51
N LEU A 25 22.32 -2.25 7.08
CA LEU A 25 22.94 -1.29 8.02
C LEU A 25 21.89 -0.42 8.72
N ALA A 26 20.80 -0.06 8.05
CA ALA A 26 19.75 0.77 8.62
C ALA A 26 18.87 0.02 9.64
N LEU A 27 18.53 -1.24 9.38
CA LEU A 27 17.58 -2.04 10.19
C LEU A 27 18.29 -2.98 11.17
N GLY A 28 19.51 -3.40 10.85
CA GLY A 28 20.17 -4.54 11.49
C GLY A 28 20.40 -4.38 13.00
N PHE A 29 20.60 -3.16 13.49
CA PHE A 29 20.78 -2.92 14.93
C PHE A 29 19.47 -3.21 15.70
N ILE A 30 18.33 -2.79 15.19
CA ILE A 30 17.01 -3.04 15.78
C ILE A 30 16.73 -4.55 15.79
N VAL A 31 16.94 -5.21 14.65
CA VAL A 31 16.74 -6.67 14.51
C VAL A 31 17.64 -7.45 15.47
N TYR A 32 18.92 -7.05 15.57
CA TYR A 32 19.87 -7.69 16.50
C TYR A 32 19.43 -7.52 17.96
N ARG A 33 19.01 -6.31 18.36
CA ARG A 33 18.56 -5.99 19.72
C ARG A 33 17.31 -6.81 20.10
N ASN A 34 16.43 -7.06 19.16
CA ASN A 34 15.14 -7.72 19.36
C ASN A 34 15.18 -9.24 19.01
N GLY A 35 16.33 -9.88 19.09
CA GLY A 35 16.42 -11.33 18.90
C GLY A 35 16.05 -11.83 17.51
N GLY A 36 16.07 -10.97 16.47
CA GLY A 36 15.74 -11.32 15.09
C GLY A 36 14.43 -10.71 14.58
N ILE A 37 13.60 -10.18 15.44
CA ILE A 37 12.31 -9.56 15.08
C ILE A 37 12.52 -8.05 14.89
N PHE A 38 11.95 -7.50 13.81
CA PHE A 38 11.89 -6.07 13.62
C PHE A 38 10.61 -5.53 14.23
N THR A 39 10.72 -4.66 15.24
CA THR A 39 9.62 -3.88 15.79
C THR A 39 9.86 -2.39 15.54
N TYR A 40 8.81 -1.60 15.50
CA TYR A 40 8.94 -0.16 15.22
C TYR A 40 7.98 0.64 16.12
N TYR A 41 7.19 1.54 15.58
CA TYR A 41 6.13 2.26 16.29
C TYR A 41 4.84 2.27 15.48
N GLY A 42 3.73 2.60 16.16
CA GLY A 42 2.42 2.82 15.53
C GLY A 42 1.90 1.58 14.80
N ASP A 43 1.32 1.80 13.63
CA ASP A 43 0.66 0.76 12.84
C ASP A 43 1.56 -0.45 12.52
N TYR A 44 2.89 -0.27 12.56
CA TYR A 44 3.78 -1.40 12.32
C TYR A 44 3.61 -2.48 13.37
N ASN A 45 3.66 -2.10 14.64
CA ASN A 45 3.53 -3.00 15.76
C ASN A 45 2.10 -3.53 15.89
N CYS A 46 1.12 -2.62 15.84
CA CYS A 46 -0.28 -2.96 16.07
C CYS A 46 -0.96 -3.69 14.91
N GLN A 47 -0.48 -3.51 13.67
CA GLN A 47 -1.14 -4.05 12.48
C GLN A 47 -0.23 -4.94 11.63
N GLN A 48 0.96 -4.44 11.24
CA GLN A 48 1.67 -5.06 10.13
C GLN A 48 2.20 -6.45 10.46
N ILE A 49 2.68 -6.68 11.69
CA ILE A 49 3.17 -8.00 12.10
C ILE A 49 1.98 -8.96 12.24
N CYS A 50 0.96 -8.59 13.03
CA CYS A 50 -0.18 -9.47 13.27
C CYS A 50 -0.98 -9.76 11.98
N PHE A 51 -1.16 -8.78 11.09
CA PHE A 51 -1.85 -8.99 9.82
C PHE A 51 -1.11 -9.98 8.91
N TYR A 52 0.24 -9.91 8.89
CA TYR A 52 1.03 -10.89 8.16
C TYR A 52 0.90 -12.28 8.77
N MET A 53 0.96 -12.42 10.11
CA MET A 53 0.80 -13.71 10.80
C MET A 53 -0.60 -14.28 10.58
N HIS A 54 -1.64 -13.51 10.87
CA HIS A 54 -3.03 -13.93 10.77
C HIS A 54 -3.43 -14.31 9.34
N ALA A 55 -3.17 -13.42 8.37
CA ALA A 55 -3.47 -13.72 6.98
C ALA A 55 -2.65 -14.90 6.42
N HIS A 56 -1.41 -15.06 6.86
CA HIS A 56 -0.56 -16.19 6.48
C HIS A 56 -1.17 -17.52 6.96
N GLU A 57 -1.65 -17.56 8.21
CA GLU A 57 -2.31 -18.74 8.77
C GLU A 57 -3.59 -19.08 8.01
N LEU A 58 -4.45 -18.08 7.76
CA LEU A 58 -5.70 -18.28 7.02
C LEU A 58 -5.48 -18.76 5.58
N VAL A 59 -4.48 -18.20 4.88
CA VAL A 59 -4.14 -18.64 3.51
C VAL A 59 -3.61 -20.07 3.51
N LYS A 60 -2.75 -20.45 4.45
CA LYS A 60 -2.20 -21.81 4.54
C LYS A 60 -3.22 -22.86 4.92
N SER A 61 -4.15 -22.53 5.80
CA SER A 61 -5.26 -23.42 6.18
C SER A 61 -6.40 -23.44 5.15
N GLY A 62 -6.35 -22.58 4.11
CA GLY A 62 -7.40 -22.46 3.10
C GLY A 62 -8.65 -21.72 3.58
N GLN A 63 -8.60 -21.04 4.71
CA GLN A 63 -9.71 -20.28 5.30
C GLN A 63 -9.79 -18.86 4.75
N ILE A 64 -10.04 -18.71 3.46
CA ILE A 64 -9.99 -17.43 2.73
C ILE A 64 -11.38 -16.80 2.47
N GLY A 65 -12.42 -17.23 3.16
CA GLY A 65 -13.78 -16.70 3.02
C GLY A 65 -14.14 -15.68 4.09
N TRP A 66 -14.93 -16.11 5.07
CA TRP A 66 -15.26 -15.34 6.26
C TRP A 66 -14.18 -15.51 7.33
N ASP A 67 -13.63 -14.42 7.79
CA ASP A 67 -12.62 -14.40 8.86
C ASP A 67 -13.30 -14.08 10.20
N TRP A 68 -13.33 -15.06 11.10
CA TRP A 68 -13.93 -14.95 12.42
C TRP A 68 -13.07 -14.18 13.43
N GLY A 69 -11.77 -14.06 13.18
CA GLY A 69 -10.80 -13.38 14.05
C GLY A 69 -10.76 -11.87 13.87
N THR A 70 -11.09 -11.36 12.68
CA THR A 70 -11.04 -9.94 12.40
C THR A 70 -12.33 -9.25 12.80
N ASP A 71 -12.23 -8.30 13.74
CA ASP A 71 -13.36 -7.56 14.29
C ASP A 71 -14.46 -8.52 14.82
N LEU A 72 -15.73 -8.23 14.59
CA LEU A 72 -16.84 -9.13 14.93
C LEU A 72 -17.03 -10.26 13.89
N GLY A 73 -16.13 -10.36 12.95
CA GLY A 73 -16.15 -11.20 11.76
C GLY A 73 -16.16 -10.32 10.50
N ALA A 74 -15.37 -10.67 9.49
CA ALA A 74 -15.18 -9.85 8.30
C ALA A 74 -14.90 -10.69 7.04
N ASN A 75 -15.11 -10.06 5.88
CA ASN A 75 -14.65 -10.57 4.60
C ASN A 75 -13.12 -10.57 4.56
N PHE A 76 -12.48 -11.75 4.50
CA PHE A 76 -11.03 -11.90 4.52
C PHE A 76 -10.34 -11.12 3.41
N ILE A 77 -10.78 -11.28 2.14
CA ILE A 77 -10.18 -10.58 1.01
C ILE A 77 -10.38 -9.06 1.16
N GLY A 78 -11.57 -8.63 1.54
CA GLY A 78 -11.86 -7.22 1.79
C GLY A 78 -10.94 -6.61 2.84
N SER A 79 -10.73 -7.30 3.95
CA SER A 79 -9.92 -6.82 5.07
C SER A 79 -8.43 -6.74 4.76
N TYR A 80 -7.87 -7.72 4.05
CA TYR A 80 -6.40 -7.84 3.91
C TYR A 80 -5.84 -7.48 2.54
N SER A 81 -6.67 -7.32 1.49
CA SER A 81 -6.19 -6.96 0.15
C SER A 81 -5.48 -5.61 0.09
N PHE A 82 -5.92 -4.64 0.89
CA PHE A 82 -5.25 -3.35 1.01
C PHE A 82 -3.84 -3.45 1.59
N TYR A 83 -3.60 -4.41 2.50
CA TYR A 83 -2.36 -4.49 3.26
C TYR A 83 -1.31 -5.42 2.65
N LEU A 84 -1.74 -6.61 2.12
CA LEU A 84 -0.74 -7.66 1.84
C LEU A 84 -1.14 -8.75 0.85
N LEU A 85 -2.42 -9.17 0.75
CA LEU A 85 -2.80 -10.46 0.12
C LEU A 85 -2.25 -10.69 -1.29
N PHE A 86 -2.26 -9.67 -2.13
CA PHE A 86 -1.82 -9.78 -3.53
C PHE A 86 -0.41 -9.24 -3.75
N SER A 87 0.31 -8.90 -2.67
CA SER A 87 1.69 -8.47 -2.75
C SER A 87 2.62 -9.65 -2.99
N PRO A 88 3.53 -9.58 -3.97
CA PRO A 88 4.56 -10.60 -4.15
C PRO A 88 5.43 -10.82 -2.90
N PHE A 89 5.60 -9.79 -2.06
CA PHE A 89 6.37 -9.88 -0.82
C PHE A 89 5.66 -10.72 0.24
N PHE A 90 4.33 -10.66 0.31
CA PHE A 90 3.57 -11.57 1.16
C PHE A 90 3.59 -12.99 0.63
N LEU A 91 3.40 -13.18 -0.68
CA LEU A 91 3.37 -14.51 -1.29
C LEU A 91 4.68 -15.29 -1.07
N ILE A 92 5.82 -14.60 -0.99
CA ILE A 92 7.13 -15.21 -0.68
C ILE A 92 7.17 -15.79 0.74
N THR A 93 6.34 -15.35 1.68
CA THR A 93 6.31 -15.88 3.05
C THR A 93 5.61 -17.24 3.14
N LEU A 94 4.68 -17.55 2.24
CA LEU A 94 3.81 -18.73 2.30
C LEU A 94 4.54 -20.10 2.39
N PRO A 95 5.74 -20.30 1.82
CA PRO A 95 6.48 -21.56 2.01
C PRO A 95 6.99 -21.80 3.44
N PHE A 96 7.00 -20.78 4.31
CA PHE A 96 7.52 -20.87 5.68
C PHE A 96 6.39 -21.20 6.67
N SER A 97 6.74 -21.44 7.94
CA SER A 97 5.75 -21.58 9.03
C SER A 97 5.23 -20.20 9.46
N THR A 98 4.04 -20.14 10.05
CA THR A 98 3.47 -18.89 10.57
C THR A 98 4.34 -18.29 11.67
N ALA A 99 4.92 -19.12 12.54
CA ALA A 99 5.89 -18.71 13.56
C ALA A 99 7.17 -18.04 12.98
N ALA A 100 7.52 -18.32 11.72
CA ALA A 100 8.67 -17.67 11.08
C ALA A 100 8.35 -16.27 10.55
N VAL A 101 7.07 -15.92 10.37
CA VAL A 101 6.65 -14.67 9.74
C VAL A 101 7.22 -13.41 10.42
N PRO A 102 7.21 -13.25 11.75
CA PRO A 102 7.80 -12.09 12.41
C PRO A 102 9.28 -11.88 12.07
N TYR A 103 10.04 -12.98 11.94
CA TYR A 103 11.45 -12.97 11.57
C TYR A 103 11.69 -12.65 10.09
N LEU A 104 10.69 -12.90 9.23
CA LEU A 104 10.77 -12.59 7.80
C LEU A 104 10.51 -11.12 7.50
N MET A 105 9.90 -10.35 8.42
CA MET A 105 9.53 -8.95 8.17
C MET A 105 10.73 -8.06 7.81
N ALA A 106 11.85 -8.19 8.52
CA ALA A 106 13.07 -7.43 8.21
C ALA A 106 13.72 -7.85 6.88
N PRO A 107 13.93 -9.13 6.56
CA PRO A 107 14.34 -9.58 5.22
C PRO A 107 13.43 -9.07 4.10
N LEU A 108 12.11 -9.01 4.31
CA LEU A 108 11.17 -8.45 3.34
C LEU A 108 11.40 -6.96 3.13
N PHE A 109 11.69 -6.16 4.16
CA PHE A 109 12.08 -4.76 3.98
C PHE A 109 13.32 -4.63 3.12
N VAL A 110 14.36 -5.42 3.39
CA VAL A 110 15.57 -5.44 2.54
C VAL A 110 15.20 -5.72 1.09
N LEU A 111 14.34 -6.72 0.84
CA LEU A 111 13.89 -7.07 -0.50
C LEU A 111 13.08 -5.93 -1.16
N LYS A 112 12.21 -5.24 -0.42
CA LYS A 112 11.45 -4.08 -0.89
C LYS A 112 12.35 -2.93 -1.30
N PHE A 113 13.33 -2.56 -0.45
CA PHE A 113 14.33 -1.54 -0.79
C PHE A 113 15.15 -1.93 -2.02
N CYS A 114 15.56 -3.18 -2.13
CA CYS A 114 16.27 -3.68 -3.33
C CYS A 114 15.40 -3.56 -4.57
N THR A 115 14.15 -3.98 -4.50
CA THR A 115 13.21 -3.94 -5.64
C THR A 115 12.95 -2.49 -6.06
N ALA A 116 12.67 -1.58 -5.12
CA ALA A 116 12.50 -0.16 -5.39
C ALA A 116 13.74 0.46 -6.05
N ALA A 117 14.94 0.14 -5.54
CA ALA A 117 16.19 0.64 -6.10
C ALA A 117 16.42 0.14 -7.53
N VAL A 118 16.16 -1.14 -7.81
CA VAL A 118 16.38 -1.75 -9.13
C VAL A 118 15.35 -1.27 -10.14
N THR A 119 14.08 -1.18 -9.77
CA THR A 119 13.03 -0.68 -10.68
C THR A 119 13.25 0.78 -11.02
N ALA A 120 13.60 1.63 -10.04
CA ALA A 120 13.97 3.02 -10.27
C ALA A 120 15.26 3.13 -11.09
N TYR A 121 16.28 2.27 -10.86
CA TYR A 121 17.46 2.20 -11.71
C TYR A 121 17.09 1.98 -13.18
N PHE A 122 16.23 1.04 -13.49
CA PHE A 122 15.83 0.76 -14.87
C PHE A 122 15.06 1.93 -15.49
N TYR A 123 14.23 2.61 -14.74
CA TYR A 123 13.56 3.83 -15.20
C TYR A 123 14.56 4.94 -15.50
N VAL A 124 15.41 5.31 -14.54
CA VAL A 124 16.39 6.40 -14.66
C VAL A 124 17.42 6.11 -15.74
N ALA A 125 17.85 4.83 -15.86
CA ALA A 125 18.83 4.41 -16.86
C ALA A 125 18.41 4.69 -18.31
N ARG A 126 17.11 4.88 -18.57
CA ARG A 126 16.61 5.25 -19.91
C ARG A 126 17.01 6.68 -20.30
N PHE A 127 17.24 7.55 -19.33
CA PHE A 127 17.41 8.99 -19.52
C PHE A 127 18.82 9.52 -19.29
N VAL A 128 19.74 8.68 -18.81
CA VAL A 128 21.13 9.04 -18.54
C VAL A 128 22.08 8.23 -19.41
N LYS A 129 23.23 8.82 -19.84
CA LYS A 129 24.26 8.16 -20.63
C LYS A 129 25.06 7.19 -19.76
N ASP A 130 25.63 7.69 -18.67
CA ASP A 130 26.41 6.88 -17.74
C ASP A 130 25.52 6.26 -16.68
N LYS A 131 25.40 4.94 -16.73
CA LYS A 131 24.48 4.18 -15.86
C LYS A 131 24.84 4.22 -14.37
N ARG A 132 26.01 4.71 -13.99
CA ARG A 132 26.37 4.96 -12.58
C ARG A 132 25.51 6.06 -11.96
N PHE A 133 25.05 7.04 -12.75
CA PHE A 133 24.05 8.00 -12.28
C PHE A 133 22.70 7.32 -11.99
N ALA A 134 22.34 6.30 -12.78
CA ALA A 134 21.13 5.53 -12.51
C ALA A 134 21.25 4.68 -11.23
N VAL A 135 22.45 4.15 -10.90
CA VAL A 135 22.71 3.50 -9.62
C VAL A 135 22.43 4.44 -8.44
N ALA A 136 22.99 5.66 -8.50
CA ALA A 136 22.71 6.68 -7.48
C ALA A 136 21.20 7.01 -7.43
N GLY A 137 20.54 7.15 -8.60
CA GLY A 137 19.10 7.39 -8.69
C GLY A 137 18.26 6.29 -8.05
N GLY A 138 18.60 5.02 -8.27
CA GLY A 138 17.93 3.89 -7.64
C GLY A 138 18.02 3.94 -6.11
N LEU A 139 19.21 4.21 -5.57
CA LEU A 139 19.41 4.35 -4.12
C LEU A 139 18.62 5.54 -3.55
N LEU A 140 18.65 6.70 -4.24
CA LEU A 140 17.92 7.89 -3.81
C LEU A 140 16.41 7.65 -3.74
N TYR A 141 15.85 6.91 -4.68
CA TYR A 141 14.43 6.58 -4.69
C TYR A 141 14.07 5.62 -3.56
N ALA A 142 14.82 4.52 -3.43
CA ALA A 142 14.56 3.50 -2.44
C ALA A 142 14.70 4.01 -0.99
N PHE A 143 15.64 4.94 -0.73
CA PHE A 143 15.86 5.54 0.58
C PHE A 143 15.38 6.99 0.64
N SER A 144 14.42 7.37 -0.18
CA SER A 144 13.81 8.70 -0.16
C SER A 144 13.12 9.01 1.17
N GLY A 145 12.82 10.27 1.38
CA GLY A 145 12.07 10.71 2.55
C GLY A 145 10.76 9.96 2.72
N TYR A 146 10.06 9.71 1.62
CA TYR A 146 8.81 8.95 1.62
C TYR A 146 8.98 7.53 2.16
N CYS A 147 10.00 6.80 1.70
CA CYS A 147 10.24 5.42 2.14
C CYS A 147 10.62 5.34 3.62
N VAL A 148 11.45 6.27 4.09
CA VAL A 148 11.88 6.31 5.49
C VAL A 148 10.74 6.74 6.41
N TYR A 149 9.95 7.73 6.00
CA TYR A 149 8.77 8.19 6.74
C TYR A 149 7.74 7.07 6.90
N ASN A 150 7.42 6.35 5.81
CA ASN A 150 6.33 5.39 5.76
C ASN A 150 6.75 3.96 6.11
N LEU A 151 7.90 3.73 6.74
CA LEU A 151 8.35 2.39 7.10
C LEU A 151 7.33 1.66 8.00
N PHE A 152 6.66 2.39 8.89
CA PHE A 152 5.62 1.86 9.78
C PHE A 152 4.34 1.42 9.03
N PHE A 153 4.13 1.91 7.81
CA PHE A 153 3.14 1.41 6.85
C PHE A 153 3.80 0.45 5.86
N ASN A 154 4.16 -0.73 6.30
CA ASN A 154 4.89 -1.74 5.53
C ASN A 154 4.41 -1.89 4.07
N HIS A 155 3.09 -1.90 3.84
CA HIS A 155 2.47 -2.06 2.52
C HIS A 155 2.67 -0.86 1.58
N PHE A 156 3.02 0.34 2.08
CA PHE A 156 3.32 1.48 1.21
C PHE A 156 4.63 1.26 0.43
N LEU A 157 5.58 0.53 1.01
CA LEU A 157 6.83 0.23 0.32
C LEU A 157 6.63 -0.75 -0.83
N ASP A 158 5.60 -1.58 -0.79
CA ASP A 158 5.24 -2.47 -1.90
C ASP A 158 4.87 -1.66 -3.14
N VAL A 159 4.05 -0.63 -2.96
CA VAL A 159 3.65 0.29 -4.03
C VAL A 159 4.87 1.02 -4.60
N VAL A 160 5.73 1.56 -3.74
CA VAL A 160 6.99 2.21 -4.16
C VAL A 160 7.86 1.28 -4.99
N ALA A 161 7.95 0.01 -4.62
CA ALA A 161 8.77 -0.97 -5.30
C ALA A 161 8.32 -1.25 -6.75
N PHE A 162 7.00 -1.24 -7.01
CA PHE A 162 6.45 -1.60 -8.33
C PHE A 162 6.08 -0.41 -9.20
N PHE A 163 5.82 0.76 -8.64
CA PHE A 163 5.44 1.96 -9.42
C PHE A 163 6.39 2.29 -10.59
N PRO A 164 7.74 2.25 -10.47
CA PRO A 164 8.60 2.57 -11.60
C PRO A 164 8.37 1.68 -12.83
N LEU A 165 7.82 0.47 -12.66
CA LEU A 165 7.47 -0.43 -13.77
C LEU A 165 6.38 0.16 -14.67
N LEU A 166 5.41 0.90 -14.09
CA LEU A 166 4.39 1.61 -14.88
C LEU A 166 5.03 2.61 -15.82
N LEU A 167 5.96 3.43 -15.32
CA LEU A 167 6.63 4.45 -16.14
C LEU A 167 7.61 3.82 -17.15
N ILE A 168 8.30 2.73 -16.79
CA ILE A 168 9.16 1.99 -17.74
C ILE A 168 8.32 1.45 -18.89
N ALA A 169 7.24 0.77 -18.58
CA ALA A 169 6.37 0.16 -19.58
C ALA A 169 5.65 1.21 -20.43
N MET A 170 5.22 2.33 -19.83
CA MET A 170 4.70 3.48 -20.53
C MET A 170 5.73 4.04 -21.54
N GLU A 171 6.97 4.29 -21.12
CA GLU A 171 8.03 4.75 -22.00
C GLU A 171 8.29 3.75 -23.14
N GLN A 172 8.29 2.45 -22.87
CA GLN A 172 8.44 1.42 -23.91
C GLN A 172 7.31 1.48 -24.92
N LEU A 173 6.07 1.68 -24.47
CA LEU A 173 4.91 1.78 -25.35
C LEU A 173 4.95 3.07 -26.21
N ILE A 174 5.28 4.23 -25.60
CA ILE A 174 5.21 5.51 -26.32
C ILE A 174 6.47 5.85 -27.13
N THR A 175 7.64 5.29 -26.77
CA THR A 175 8.91 5.61 -27.47
C THR A 175 9.42 4.46 -28.33
N GLU A 176 9.09 3.21 -28.02
CA GLU A 176 9.64 2.02 -28.69
C GLU A 176 8.55 1.17 -29.39
N ASP A 177 7.27 1.57 -29.32
CA ASP A 177 6.11 0.82 -29.80
C ASP A 177 6.07 -0.65 -29.30
N LYS A 178 6.57 -0.89 -28.08
CA LYS A 178 6.51 -2.19 -27.42
C LYS A 178 5.18 -2.40 -26.71
N HIS A 179 4.41 -3.34 -27.21
CA HIS A 179 3.10 -3.70 -26.68
C HIS A 179 3.18 -4.85 -25.67
N GLY A 180 2.34 -4.79 -24.63
CA GLY A 180 2.19 -5.84 -23.63
C GLY A 180 2.83 -5.57 -22.27
N PRO A 181 4.06 -5.05 -22.15
CA PRO A 181 4.65 -4.74 -20.83
C PRO A 181 3.77 -3.82 -19.97
N PHE A 182 3.06 -2.88 -20.60
CA PHE A 182 2.20 -1.94 -19.86
C PHE A 182 0.96 -2.63 -19.26
N ILE A 183 0.41 -3.66 -19.94
CA ILE A 183 -0.67 -4.50 -19.39
C ILE A 183 -0.26 -5.10 -18.05
N PHE A 184 0.92 -5.74 -18.00
CA PHE A 184 1.41 -6.38 -16.78
C PHE A 184 1.83 -5.37 -15.69
N ALA A 185 2.37 -4.21 -16.09
CA ALA A 185 2.69 -3.16 -15.14
C ALA A 185 1.44 -2.59 -14.49
N VAL A 186 0.36 -2.38 -15.24
CA VAL A 186 -0.95 -1.98 -14.72
C VAL A 186 -1.50 -3.06 -13.79
N ALA A 187 -1.49 -4.33 -14.22
CA ALA A 187 -2.04 -5.42 -13.44
C ALA A 187 -1.33 -5.57 -12.08
N ILE A 188 0.01 -5.58 -12.05
CA ILE A 188 0.75 -5.77 -10.80
C ILE A 188 0.51 -4.61 -9.81
N ASN A 189 0.51 -3.34 -10.28
CA ASN A 189 0.28 -2.21 -9.40
C ASN A 189 -1.17 -2.19 -8.86
N ALA A 190 -2.17 -2.50 -9.70
CA ALA A 190 -3.56 -2.61 -9.27
C ALA A 190 -3.78 -3.75 -8.24
N MET A 191 -3.09 -4.89 -8.40
CA MET A 191 -3.19 -6.02 -7.47
C MET A 191 -2.46 -5.77 -6.16
N VAL A 192 -1.26 -5.16 -6.21
CA VAL A 192 -0.45 -4.89 -5.01
C VAL A 192 -1.18 -3.95 -4.06
N ASN A 193 -1.81 -2.90 -4.59
CA ASN A 193 -2.64 -2.02 -3.77
C ASN A 193 -3.62 -1.21 -4.64
N TYR A 194 -4.88 -1.63 -4.65
CA TYR A 194 -5.93 -1.00 -5.46
C TYR A 194 -6.18 0.47 -5.09
N TRP A 195 -5.98 0.87 -3.83
CA TRP A 195 -6.18 2.25 -3.37
C TRP A 195 -5.12 3.21 -3.92
N PHE A 196 -3.85 2.86 -3.78
CA PHE A 196 -2.76 3.66 -4.35
C PHE A 196 -2.79 3.68 -5.86
N PHE A 197 -3.23 2.57 -6.47
CA PHE A 197 -3.34 2.48 -7.93
C PHE A 197 -4.23 3.55 -8.54
N ILE A 198 -5.28 4.01 -7.83
CA ILE A 198 -6.12 5.11 -8.30
C ILE A 198 -5.28 6.39 -8.46
N GLY A 199 -4.47 6.73 -7.47
CA GLY A 199 -3.53 7.85 -7.55
C GLY A 199 -2.49 7.67 -8.66
N GLU A 200 -2.00 6.43 -8.87
CA GLU A 200 -1.07 6.11 -9.95
C GLU A 200 -1.71 6.30 -11.33
N VAL A 201 -2.98 5.99 -11.52
CA VAL A 201 -3.71 6.24 -12.78
C VAL A 201 -3.71 7.74 -13.09
N PHE A 202 -4.02 8.60 -12.12
CA PHE A 202 -3.97 10.05 -12.31
C PHE A 202 -2.56 10.54 -12.63
N PHE A 203 -1.56 10.02 -11.93
CA PHE A 203 -0.16 10.37 -12.19
C PHE A 203 0.30 9.93 -13.59
N VAL A 204 -0.04 8.71 -14.00
CA VAL A 204 0.30 8.16 -15.32
C VAL A 204 -0.38 8.95 -16.43
N MET A 205 -1.64 9.37 -16.25
CA MET A 205 -2.31 10.28 -17.18
C MET A 205 -1.57 11.63 -17.27
N LEU A 206 -1.26 12.25 -16.14
CA LEU A 206 -0.48 13.50 -16.09
C LEU A 206 0.87 13.34 -16.79
N TYR A 207 1.58 12.24 -16.48
CA TYR A 207 2.85 11.89 -17.09
C TYR A 207 2.72 11.74 -18.61
N PHE A 208 1.74 10.99 -19.08
CA PHE A 208 1.49 10.78 -20.50
C PHE A 208 1.25 12.09 -21.23
N PHE A 209 0.31 12.93 -20.77
CA PHE A 209 -0.03 14.20 -21.43
C PHE A 209 1.14 15.18 -21.45
N ILE A 210 1.95 15.22 -20.40
CA ILE A 210 3.15 16.05 -20.38
C ILE A 210 4.23 15.44 -21.29
N ARG A 211 4.43 14.12 -21.23
CA ARG A 211 5.49 13.43 -21.98
C ARG A 211 5.29 13.50 -23.49
N ILE A 212 4.06 13.40 -23.98
CA ILE A 212 3.75 13.54 -25.40
C ILE A 212 3.92 14.97 -25.93
N THR A 213 4.19 15.98 -25.08
CA THR A 213 4.60 17.31 -25.54
C THR A 213 6.01 17.31 -26.13
N ASP A 214 6.79 16.26 -25.89
CA ASP A 214 8.10 16.07 -26.55
C ASP A 214 7.89 15.93 -28.07
N LYS A 215 8.66 16.71 -28.84
CA LYS A 215 8.58 16.75 -30.30
C LYS A 215 9.03 15.43 -30.96
N ASN A 216 9.84 14.64 -30.27
CA ASN A 216 10.34 13.37 -30.78
C ASN A 216 9.28 12.26 -30.76
N ILE A 217 8.18 12.42 -30.01
CA ILE A 217 7.09 11.46 -29.95
C ILE A 217 6.12 11.71 -31.10
N LYS A 218 6.07 10.75 -32.01
CA LYS A 218 5.16 10.76 -33.17
C LYS A 218 3.87 9.99 -32.87
N GLN A 219 2.87 10.11 -33.74
CA GLN A 219 1.60 9.36 -33.69
C GLN A 219 0.91 9.40 -32.30
N LYS A 220 0.85 10.57 -31.68
CA LYS A 220 0.39 10.79 -30.30
C LYS A 220 -1.00 10.22 -30.01
N PHE A 221 -1.95 10.42 -30.93
CA PHE A 221 -3.32 9.91 -30.79
C PHE A 221 -3.38 8.38 -30.81
N ARG A 222 -2.62 7.74 -31.71
CA ARG A 222 -2.51 6.27 -31.75
C ARG A 222 -1.95 5.72 -30.44
N LYS A 223 -0.91 6.36 -29.90
CA LYS A 223 -0.31 5.98 -28.62
C LYS A 223 -1.28 6.15 -27.45
N PHE A 224 -2.09 7.21 -27.45
CA PHE A 224 -3.16 7.38 -26.47
C PHE A 224 -4.15 6.22 -26.48
N ILE A 225 -4.59 5.78 -27.69
CA ILE A 225 -5.49 4.62 -27.82
C ILE A 225 -4.85 3.35 -27.26
N PHE A 226 -3.58 3.07 -27.58
CA PHE A 226 -2.91 1.88 -27.08
C PHE A 226 -2.67 1.91 -25.58
N VAL A 227 -2.31 3.06 -25.01
CA VAL A 227 -2.24 3.23 -23.54
C VAL A 227 -3.61 2.93 -22.92
N GLY A 228 -4.70 3.42 -23.50
CA GLY A 228 -6.06 3.11 -23.03
C GLY A 228 -6.39 1.61 -23.11
N ILE A 229 -6.12 0.97 -24.26
CA ILE A 229 -6.37 -0.48 -24.43
C ILE A 229 -5.55 -1.30 -23.42
N GLU A 230 -4.25 -1.04 -23.31
CA GLU A 230 -3.38 -1.80 -22.41
C GLU A 230 -3.71 -1.52 -20.93
N SER A 231 -4.18 -0.31 -20.57
CA SER A 231 -4.72 -0.01 -19.24
C SER A 231 -5.97 -0.84 -18.92
N ILE A 232 -6.93 -0.90 -19.84
CA ILE A 232 -8.17 -1.68 -19.66
C ILE A 232 -7.84 -3.18 -19.52
N LEU A 233 -6.97 -3.71 -20.38
CA LEU A 233 -6.55 -5.11 -20.32
C LEU A 233 -5.81 -5.40 -19.01
N GLY A 234 -4.90 -4.52 -18.59
CA GLY A 234 -4.17 -4.68 -17.33
C GLY A 234 -5.08 -4.65 -16.10
N LEU A 235 -6.01 -3.69 -16.05
CA LEU A 235 -7.03 -3.64 -15.00
C LEU A 235 -7.92 -4.89 -15.05
N GLY A 236 -8.32 -5.32 -16.26
CA GLY A 236 -9.07 -6.57 -16.45
C GLY A 236 -8.34 -7.78 -15.87
N VAL A 237 -7.04 -7.91 -16.08
CA VAL A 237 -6.22 -8.99 -15.48
C VAL A 237 -6.20 -8.91 -13.95
N ALA A 238 -6.25 -7.72 -13.36
CA ALA A 238 -6.25 -7.50 -11.92
C ALA A 238 -7.62 -7.71 -11.25
N MET A 239 -8.71 -7.92 -12.00
CA MET A 239 -10.08 -7.91 -11.44
C MET A 239 -10.34 -9.02 -10.41
N VAL A 240 -9.60 -10.11 -10.42
CA VAL A 240 -9.67 -11.15 -9.38
C VAL A 240 -9.34 -10.60 -7.99
N ALA A 241 -8.49 -9.59 -7.91
CA ALA A 241 -8.13 -8.91 -6.67
C ALA A 241 -8.96 -7.62 -6.47
N VAL A 242 -9.08 -6.81 -7.51
CA VAL A 242 -9.66 -5.47 -7.42
C VAL A 242 -11.17 -5.51 -7.19
N LEU A 243 -11.90 -6.38 -7.90
CA LEU A 243 -13.37 -6.40 -7.79
C LEU A 243 -13.86 -6.77 -6.39
N PRO A 244 -13.42 -7.87 -5.76
CA PRO A 244 -13.85 -8.19 -4.40
C PRO A 244 -13.41 -7.14 -3.37
N SER A 245 -12.23 -6.54 -3.54
CA SER A 245 -11.74 -5.47 -2.66
C SER A 245 -12.58 -4.21 -2.73
N VAL A 246 -12.97 -3.80 -3.95
CA VAL A 246 -13.82 -2.62 -4.15
C VAL A 246 -15.23 -2.88 -3.60
N MET A 247 -15.81 -4.06 -3.85
CA MET A 247 -17.13 -4.40 -3.30
C MET A 247 -17.15 -4.37 -1.78
N ALA A 248 -16.09 -4.84 -1.13
CA ALA A 248 -15.98 -4.82 0.33
C ALA A 248 -15.98 -3.40 0.94
N ILE A 249 -15.48 -2.39 0.22
CA ILE A 249 -15.41 -1.01 0.74
C ILE A 249 -16.57 -0.12 0.30
N MET A 250 -17.33 -0.50 -0.73
CA MET A 250 -18.40 0.36 -1.28
C MET A 250 -19.50 0.70 -0.28
N GLY A 251 -19.76 -0.17 0.69
CA GLY A 251 -20.74 0.08 1.75
C GLY A 251 -20.19 0.84 2.96
N ASN A 252 -18.89 1.18 2.97
CA ASN A 252 -18.28 1.81 4.14
C ASN A 252 -18.61 3.32 4.20
N PRO A 253 -19.16 3.83 5.33
CA PRO A 253 -19.49 5.25 5.49
C PRO A 253 -18.29 6.19 5.30
N ARG A 254 -17.06 5.72 5.47
CA ARG A 254 -15.84 6.53 5.23
C ARG A 254 -15.65 6.93 3.77
N VAL A 255 -16.30 6.26 2.83
CA VAL A 255 -16.27 6.57 1.41
C VAL A 255 -17.43 7.51 1.03
N GLY A 256 -18.24 7.95 2.00
CA GLY A 256 -19.40 8.81 1.80
C GLY A 256 -19.06 10.25 1.39
N GLU A 257 -20.06 10.94 0.84
CA GLU A 257 -19.94 12.29 0.26
C GLU A 257 -19.49 13.36 1.29
N ASP A 258 -19.76 13.17 2.58
CA ASP A 258 -19.41 14.12 3.65
C ASP A 258 -17.88 14.28 3.82
N ASN A 259 -17.10 13.36 3.29
CA ASN A 259 -15.64 13.37 3.35
C ASN A 259 -14.98 14.03 2.13
N TYR A 260 -15.73 14.60 1.20
CA TYR A 260 -15.14 15.20 0.00
C TYR A 260 -14.72 16.66 0.20
N VAL A 261 -13.63 17.02 -0.48
CA VAL A 261 -13.17 18.40 -0.57
C VAL A 261 -14.25 19.24 -1.26
N ASN A 262 -14.72 20.29 -0.60
CA ASN A 262 -15.75 21.18 -1.13
C ASN A 262 -15.53 22.64 -0.71
N GLY A 263 -16.24 23.57 -1.31
CA GLY A 263 -16.22 25.00 -0.97
C GLY A 263 -14.80 25.60 -0.96
N TRP A 264 -14.43 26.28 0.11
CA TRP A 264 -13.10 26.89 0.26
C TRP A 264 -11.97 25.86 0.42
N SER A 265 -12.27 24.66 0.89
CA SER A 265 -11.27 23.58 1.03
C SER A 265 -10.71 23.09 -0.31
N LEU A 266 -11.32 23.44 -1.44
CA LEU A 266 -10.75 23.23 -2.78
C LEU A 266 -9.46 24.05 -3.01
N TRP A 267 -9.33 25.18 -2.35
CA TRP A 267 -8.26 26.13 -2.62
C TRP A 267 -7.34 26.38 -1.43
N LEU A 268 -7.86 26.24 -0.20
CA LEU A 268 -7.16 26.56 1.03
C LEU A 268 -7.18 25.37 1.99
N TYR A 269 -6.05 25.13 2.65
CA TYR A 269 -5.98 24.15 3.73
C TYR A 269 -6.59 24.71 5.01
N TYR A 270 -7.21 23.86 5.82
CA TYR A 270 -7.74 24.24 7.14
C TYR A 270 -6.65 24.66 8.13
N SER A 271 -5.43 24.16 7.97
CA SER A 271 -4.30 24.50 8.81
C SER A 271 -3.38 25.48 8.09
N GLU A 272 -3.15 26.64 8.68
CA GLU A 272 -2.21 27.65 8.18
C GLU A 272 -0.76 27.13 8.07
N GLN A 273 -0.41 26.16 8.90
CA GLN A 273 0.93 25.55 8.93
C GLN A 273 1.16 24.52 7.81
N ARG A 274 0.11 24.11 7.10
CA ARG A 274 0.18 23.05 6.08
C ARG A 274 1.15 23.39 4.95
N VAL A 275 1.06 24.57 4.36
CA VAL A 275 1.91 24.97 3.24
C VAL A 275 3.39 25.05 3.64
N PRO A 276 3.76 25.70 4.76
CA PRO A 276 5.12 25.64 5.29
C PRO A 276 5.63 24.20 5.53
N ALA A 277 4.78 23.32 6.08
CA ALA A 277 5.13 21.94 6.32
C ALA A 277 5.40 21.16 5.01
N ILE A 278 4.57 21.35 3.97
CA ILE A 278 4.79 20.78 2.65
C ILE A 278 6.13 21.25 2.07
N ILE A 279 6.42 22.55 2.14
CA ILE A 279 7.70 23.09 1.65
C ILE A 279 8.86 22.49 2.44
N ALA A 280 8.79 22.51 3.76
CA ALA A 280 9.84 21.97 4.62
C ALA A 280 10.15 20.49 4.31
N SER A 281 9.13 19.69 3.99
CA SER A 281 9.27 18.26 3.70
C SER A 281 10.18 17.93 2.51
N PHE A 282 10.47 18.89 1.63
CA PHE A 282 11.40 18.73 0.51
C PHE A 282 12.84 19.20 0.83
N PHE A 283 13.03 19.97 1.90
CA PHE A 283 14.33 20.55 2.27
C PHE A 283 14.95 19.92 3.51
N PHE A 284 14.13 19.23 4.31
CA PHE A 284 14.57 18.49 5.50
C PHE A 284 14.22 17.02 5.37
N PRO A 285 15.00 16.14 6.02
CA PRO A 285 14.52 14.79 6.33
C PRO A 285 13.12 14.82 6.96
N PRO A 286 12.30 13.79 6.76
CA PRO A 286 10.90 13.81 7.16
C PRO A 286 10.72 14.02 8.66
N ASP A 287 9.67 14.74 8.99
CA ASP A 287 9.19 14.88 10.35
C ASP A 287 8.45 13.61 10.76
N MET A 288 8.91 12.95 11.83
CA MET A 288 8.39 11.64 12.21
C MET A 288 6.98 11.69 12.77
N PRO A 289 6.08 10.79 12.33
CA PRO A 289 4.73 10.68 12.91
C PRO A 289 4.72 10.46 14.41
N ALA A 290 5.57 9.58 14.92
CA ALA A 290 5.62 9.25 16.34
C ALA A 290 5.97 10.45 17.23
N LYS A 291 6.81 11.35 16.71
CA LYS A 291 7.23 12.54 17.46
C LYS A 291 7.56 13.68 16.51
N GLN A 292 6.57 14.51 16.26
CA GLN A 292 6.70 15.68 15.40
C GLN A 292 7.67 16.70 16.01
N ASN A 293 8.53 17.28 15.20
CA ASN A 293 9.44 18.34 15.61
C ASN A 293 9.00 19.72 15.12
N MET A 294 8.19 19.76 14.07
CA MET A 294 7.66 20.95 13.44
C MET A 294 6.14 20.88 13.41
N PHE A 295 5.46 21.95 13.80
CA PHE A 295 4.01 22.08 13.62
C PHE A 295 3.16 21.01 14.30
N SER A 296 3.23 20.91 15.62
CA SER A 296 2.44 19.97 16.42
C SER A 296 0.92 20.10 16.22
N GLY A 297 0.20 18.97 16.36
CA GLY A 297 -1.23 18.95 16.63
C GLY A 297 -2.19 19.18 15.47
N GLN A 298 -1.75 19.23 14.22
CA GLN A 298 -2.56 19.66 13.09
C GLN A 298 -2.98 18.55 12.11
N GLY A 299 -3.16 17.31 12.55
CA GLY A 299 -3.56 16.22 11.68
C GLY A 299 -2.54 15.90 10.55
N ALA A 300 -1.35 16.49 10.62
CA ALA A 300 -0.27 16.26 9.68
C ALA A 300 0.48 14.96 9.96
N GLN A 301 0.30 14.42 11.13
CA GLN A 301 1.06 13.32 11.71
C GLN A 301 1.08 12.07 10.82
N TRP A 302 -0.02 11.76 10.13
CA TRP A 302 -0.14 10.57 9.30
C TRP A 302 -0.23 10.90 7.80
N ALA A 303 0.12 12.15 7.42
CA ALA A 303 -0.10 12.66 6.08
C ALA A 303 0.96 12.26 5.05
N SER A 304 1.99 11.52 5.42
CA SER A 304 3.11 11.10 4.54
C SER A 304 3.83 12.27 3.86
N MET A 305 3.90 13.43 4.52
CA MET A 305 4.58 14.62 4.00
C MET A 305 6.10 14.46 4.06
N ALA A 306 6.67 13.77 3.09
CA ALA A 306 8.09 13.51 3.00
C ALA A 306 8.50 13.46 1.52
N GLY A 307 9.27 14.43 1.09
CA GLY A 307 9.73 14.57 -0.30
C GLY A 307 11.26 14.78 -0.41
N TRP A 308 11.98 14.62 0.70
CA TRP A 308 13.42 14.87 0.76
C TRP A 308 14.21 13.72 0.14
N LEU A 309 15.20 14.08 -0.70
CA LEU A 309 16.14 13.11 -1.27
C LEU A 309 17.45 13.12 -0.47
N PRO A 310 17.91 11.97 0.07
CA PRO A 310 19.17 11.90 0.80
C PRO A 310 20.32 12.53 0.01
N LEU A 311 21.20 13.27 0.68
CA LEU A 311 22.36 13.95 0.10
C LEU A 311 22.00 15.16 -0.78
N PHE A 312 20.95 15.10 -1.61
CA PHE A 312 20.71 16.12 -2.63
C PHE A 312 19.52 17.05 -2.31
N GLY A 313 18.53 16.61 -1.52
CA GLY A 313 17.30 17.38 -1.33
C GLY A 313 16.76 17.87 -2.69
N MET A 314 16.50 19.15 -2.81
CA MET A 314 15.99 19.78 -4.03
C MET A 314 17.08 20.36 -4.96
N THR A 315 18.37 20.21 -4.64
CA THR A 315 19.46 20.89 -5.35
C THR A 315 19.48 20.59 -6.85
N GLY A 316 19.37 19.31 -7.22
CA GLY A 316 19.40 18.90 -8.63
C GLY A 316 18.13 19.29 -9.38
N ALA A 317 16.97 19.10 -8.77
CA ALA A 317 15.69 19.46 -9.38
C ALA A 317 15.59 20.98 -9.64
N ILE A 318 15.98 21.81 -8.67
CA ILE A 318 16.00 23.28 -8.84
C ILE A 318 17.03 23.67 -9.92
N ALA A 319 18.22 23.06 -9.93
CA ALA A 319 19.23 23.31 -10.96
C ALA A 319 18.67 22.99 -12.36
N TRP A 320 18.02 21.85 -12.52
CA TRP A 320 17.38 21.45 -13.78
C TRP A 320 16.32 22.45 -14.24
N VAL A 321 15.37 22.77 -13.36
CA VAL A 321 14.27 23.71 -13.67
C VAL A 321 14.79 25.11 -14.05
N ARG A 322 15.86 25.57 -13.41
CA ARG A 322 16.43 26.91 -13.67
C ARG A 322 17.33 26.97 -14.91
N CYS A 323 18.01 25.88 -15.29
CA CYS A 323 18.94 25.87 -16.42
C CYS A 323 18.25 25.41 -17.71
N VAL A 324 17.29 24.49 -17.67
CA VAL A 324 16.70 23.94 -18.88
C VAL A 324 15.41 24.68 -19.22
N LYS A 325 15.32 25.22 -20.44
CA LYS A 325 14.21 26.09 -20.86
C LYS A 325 12.96 25.26 -21.29
N HIS A 326 13.16 24.32 -22.19
CA HIS A 326 12.07 23.56 -22.82
C HIS A 326 12.31 22.06 -22.65
N ASP A 327 11.71 21.48 -21.60
CA ASP A 327 11.81 20.05 -21.31
C ASP A 327 10.52 19.56 -20.64
N TRP A 328 10.09 18.36 -20.99
CA TRP A 328 8.93 17.70 -20.40
C TRP A 328 9.12 17.47 -18.89
N LEU A 329 10.34 17.12 -18.46
CA LEU A 329 10.66 16.88 -17.06
C LEU A 329 10.46 18.14 -16.20
N LYS A 330 10.84 19.32 -16.72
CA LYS A 330 10.55 20.59 -16.06
C LYS A 330 9.06 20.83 -15.88
N LYS A 331 8.26 20.55 -16.93
CA LYS A 331 6.80 20.68 -16.87
C LYS A 331 6.22 19.72 -15.82
N MET A 332 6.74 18.49 -15.75
CA MET A 332 6.31 17.49 -14.79
C MET A 332 6.60 17.92 -13.34
N ILE A 333 7.80 18.44 -13.06
CA ILE A 333 8.16 18.98 -11.74
C ILE A 333 7.21 20.10 -11.32
N VAL A 334 6.95 21.06 -12.24
CA VAL A 334 6.03 22.18 -11.95
C VAL A 334 4.62 21.67 -11.69
N ALA A 335 4.11 20.76 -12.52
CA ALA A 335 2.77 20.19 -12.34
C ALA A 335 2.64 19.46 -10.99
N CYS A 336 3.61 18.61 -10.65
CA CYS A 336 3.61 17.91 -9.34
C CYS A 336 3.71 18.89 -8.16
N THR A 337 4.50 19.96 -8.30
CA THR A 337 4.58 21.01 -7.26
C THR A 337 3.23 21.70 -7.06
N VAL A 338 2.52 22.01 -8.15
CA VAL A 338 1.17 22.57 -8.08
C VAL A 338 0.20 21.59 -7.42
N CYS A 339 0.27 20.30 -7.80
CA CYS A 339 -0.54 19.26 -7.16
C CYS A 339 -0.25 19.14 -5.65
N ALA A 340 1.01 19.29 -5.24
CA ALA A 340 1.37 19.25 -3.82
C ALA A 340 0.86 20.46 -3.02
N LEU A 341 0.78 21.63 -3.64
CA LEU A 341 0.45 22.89 -2.95
C LEU A 341 -1.03 23.27 -2.99
N VAL A 342 -1.80 22.76 -3.95
CA VAL A 342 -3.22 23.09 -4.11
C VAL A 342 -4.10 21.94 -3.62
N PRO A 343 -4.98 22.14 -2.62
CA PRO A 343 -5.79 21.06 -2.03
C PRO A 343 -6.57 20.24 -3.04
N ALA A 344 -7.28 20.88 -3.96
CA ALA A 344 -8.07 20.19 -4.98
C ALA A 344 -7.24 19.23 -5.85
N PHE A 345 -6.03 19.65 -6.25
CA PHE A 345 -5.16 18.82 -7.06
C PHE A 345 -4.45 17.72 -6.26
N ASN A 346 -4.16 17.96 -4.98
CA ASN A 346 -3.69 16.93 -4.08
C ASN A 346 -4.77 15.86 -3.84
N ALA A 347 -6.01 16.31 -3.61
CA ALA A 347 -7.13 15.43 -3.29
C ALA A 347 -7.50 14.46 -4.43
N VAL A 348 -7.18 14.77 -5.70
CA VAL A 348 -7.35 13.85 -6.83
C VAL A 348 -6.67 12.51 -6.58
N PHE A 349 -5.47 12.50 -5.99
CA PHE A 349 -4.71 11.28 -5.72
C PHE A 349 -5.28 10.40 -4.60
N ILE A 350 -6.25 10.93 -3.86
CA ILE A 350 -6.90 10.27 -2.73
C ILE A 350 -8.44 10.34 -2.84
N LEU A 351 -8.96 10.35 -4.06
CA LEU A 351 -10.40 10.39 -4.35
C LEU A 351 -11.15 11.57 -3.68
N PHE A 352 -10.53 12.76 -3.72
CA PHE A 352 -11.11 14.00 -3.17
C PHE A 352 -11.38 13.99 -1.67
N ASN A 353 -10.70 13.15 -0.89
CA ASN A 353 -10.81 13.17 0.54
C ASN A 353 -10.43 14.55 1.13
N ASN A 354 -11.14 15.01 2.17
CA ASN A 354 -10.90 16.30 2.81
C ASN A 354 -9.57 16.40 3.55
N SER A 355 -9.02 15.27 4.00
CA SER A 355 -7.74 15.23 4.67
C SER A 355 -6.61 15.46 3.66
N TYR A 356 -5.57 16.19 4.09
CA TYR A 356 -4.36 16.29 3.28
C TYR A 356 -3.51 15.03 3.46
N TYR A 357 -3.32 14.28 2.38
CA TYR A 357 -2.39 13.16 2.33
C TYR A 357 -1.40 13.32 1.18
N ALA A 358 -0.11 13.27 1.50
CA ALA A 358 0.97 13.26 0.52
C ALA A 358 1.36 11.82 0.12
N ARG A 359 0.44 10.87 0.20
CA ARG A 359 0.67 9.43 -0.07
C ARG A 359 1.13 9.14 -1.50
N TRP A 360 0.97 10.09 -2.42
CA TRP A 360 1.44 10.01 -3.79
C TRP A 360 2.86 10.57 -4.00
N PHE A 361 3.53 11.10 -2.97
CA PHE A 361 4.84 11.77 -3.11
C PHE A 361 5.95 10.86 -3.66
N TYR A 362 5.90 9.54 -3.44
CA TYR A 362 6.85 8.61 -4.06
C TYR A 362 6.88 8.71 -5.60
N MET A 363 5.75 9.01 -6.24
CA MET A 363 5.68 9.24 -7.67
C MET A 363 6.39 10.54 -8.06
N PHE A 364 6.19 11.60 -7.26
CA PHE A 364 6.89 12.87 -7.45
C PHE A 364 8.39 12.74 -7.16
N GLU A 365 8.78 12.03 -6.11
CA GLU A 365 10.19 11.76 -5.78
C GLU A 365 10.94 11.06 -6.92
N LEU A 366 10.32 10.11 -7.62
CA LEU A 366 10.93 9.47 -8.79
C LEU A 366 11.26 10.49 -9.90
N ILE A 367 10.40 11.49 -10.09
CA ILE A 367 10.64 12.60 -11.04
C ILE A 367 11.75 13.52 -10.54
N LEU A 368 11.77 13.83 -9.23
CA LEU A 368 12.84 14.63 -8.61
C LEU A 368 14.20 13.91 -8.68
N VAL A 369 14.21 12.60 -8.46
CA VAL A 369 15.41 11.75 -8.63
C VAL A 369 15.91 11.81 -10.06
N LEU A 370 15.04 11.64 -11.06
CA LEU A 370 15.42 11.74 -12.46
C LEU A 370 16.01 13.11 -12.79
N ALA A 371 15.39 14.20 -12.32
CA ALA A 371 15.89 15.55 -12.52
C ALA A 371 17.26 15.77 -11.87
N THR A 372 17.43 15.24 -10.66
CA THR A 372 18.67 15.36 -9.88
C THR A 372 19.83 14.65 -10.59
N VAL A 373 19.65 13.40 -11.02
CA VAL A 373 20.74 12.66 -11.68
C VAL A 373 21.05 13.21 -13.07
N LYS A 374 20.04 13.69 -13.82
CA LYS A 374 20.26 14.40 -15.09
C LYS A 374 21.04 15.72 -14.88
N ALA A 375 20.69 16.49 -13.83
CA ALA A 375 21.42 17.70 -13.50
C ALA A 375 22.88 17.42 -13.10
N LEU A 376 23.12 16.36 -12.34
CA LEU A 376 24.48 15.93 -11.96
C LEU A 376 25.29 15.47 -13.17
N GLU A 377 24.72 14.69 -14.07
CA GLU A 377 25.37 14.26 -15.31
C GLU A 377 25.71 15.46 -16.20
N ALA A 378 24.73 16.36 -16.42
CA ALA A 378 24.88 17.56 -17.27
C ALA A 378 25.80 18.61 -16.67
N SER A 379 26.00 18.65 -15.35
CA SER A 379 26.90 19.63 -14.69
C SER A 379 28.39 19.35 -14.89
N ARG A 380 28.76 18.24 -15.52
CA ARG A 380 30.16 17.88 -15.80
C ARG A 380 30.72 18.57 -17.02
N PHE A 381 29.85 19.07 -17.89
CA PHE A 381 30.26 19.77 -19.12
C PHE A 381 30.39 21.26 -18.85
N ASP A 382 31.40 21.92 -19.49
CA ASP A 382 31.55 23.36 -19.40
C ASP A 382 30.67 24.06 -20.46
N PRO A 383 30.06 25.21 -20.12
CA PRO A 383 29.26 26.00 -21.06
C PRO A 383 30.10 26.54 -22.25
N ASP A 384 31.42 26.67 -22.06
CA ASP A 384 32.33 27.26 -23.01
C ASP A 384 33.02 26.21 -23.90
N GLU A 385 32.85 24.91 -23.66
CA GLU A 385 33.29 23.87 -24.58
C GLU A 385 32.15 23.63 -25.58
N GLU A 386 32.16 24.37 -26.68
CA GLU A 386 31.34 24.11 -27.86
C GLU A 386 31.75 22.79 -28.53
N ASP A 387 31.29 21.69 -27.99
CA ASP A 387 31.29 20.42 -28.69
C ASP A 387 29.97 20.35 -29.47
N GLU A 388 29.98 20.78 -30.75
CA GLU A 388 28.82 20.77 -31.66
C GLU A 388 28.15 19.41 -31.80
N GLN A 389 28.79 18.33 -31.34
CA GLN A 389 28.27 16.96 -31.34
C GLN A 389 27.43 16.62 -30.10
N LEU A 390 27.48 17.43 -29.06
CA LEU A 390 26.73 17.15 -27.80
C LEU A 390 25.47 18.03 -27.70
N LYS A 391 24.38 17.63 -28.32
CA LYS A 391 23.01 18.19 -28.11
C LYS A 391 22.49 18.00 -26.67
N HIS A 392 23.29 18.32 -25.65
CA HIS A 392 22.92 18.19 -24.26
C HIS A 392 22.81 19.53 -23.55
N PRO A 393 21.74 19.75 -22.72
CA PRO A 393 21.69 20.95 -21.92
C PRO A 393 22.84 20.91 -20.91
N VAL A 394 23.62 22.02 -20.85
CA VAL A 394 24.58 22.20 -19.77
C VAL A 394 23.89 22.79 -18.56
N VAL A 395 24.15 22.22 -17.39
CA VAL A 395 23.51 22.62 -16.13
C VAL A 395 24.55 23.21 -15.18
N ASP A 396 24.39 24.49 -14.87
CA ASP A 396 25.13 25.12 -13.77
C ASP A 396 24.50 24.70 -12.43
N TYR A 397 25.10 23.71 -11.76
CA TYR A 397 24.58 23.14 -10.53
C TYR A 397 24.49 24.12 -9.35
N LYS A 398 25.28 25.25 -9.40
CA LYS A 398 25.18 26.33 -8.41
C LYS A 398 23.78 26.95 -8.36
N LYS A 399 23.09 26.98 -9.50
CA LYS A 399 21.72 27.53 -9.60
C LYS A 399 20.69 26.70 -8.82
N GLY A 400 21.01 25.48 -8.42
CA GLY A 400 20.23 24.70 -7.49
C GLY A 400 20.78 24.75 -6.06
N LEU A 401 22.09 24.64 -5.92
CA LEU A 401 22.76 24.56 -4.62
C LEU A 401 22.56 25.82 -3.77
N ILE A 402 22.78 27.01 -4.35
CA ILE A 402 22.65 28.29 -3.64
C ILE A 402 21.23 28.54 -3.11
N PRO A 403 20.16 28.37 -3.91
CA PRO A 403 18.80 28.46 -3.39
C PRO A 403 18.49 27.45 -2.29
N CYS A 404 18.99 26.21 -2.39
CA CYS A 404 18.79 25.22 -1.33
C CYS A 404 19.44 25.64 -0.01
N TYR A 405 20.66 26.18 -0.03
CA TYR A 405 21.27 26.77 1.17
C TYR A 405 20.42 27.89 1.75
N ALA A 406 19.98 28.83 0.90
CA ALA A 406 19.19 29.98 1.35
C ALA A 406 17.84 29.55 1.96
N ILE A 407 17.15 28.58 1.33
CA ILE A 407 15.86 28.09 1.82
C ILE A 407 16.05 27.26 3.10
N THR A 408 17.01 26.33 3.13
CA THR A 408 17.26 25.50 4.31
C THR A 408 17.66 26.36 5.53
N ILE A 409 18.61 27.30 5.37
CA ILE A 409 19.01 28.20 6.45
C ILE A 409 17.85 29.12 6.84
N GLY A 410 17.12 29.67 5.85
CA GLY A 410 15.96 30.52 6.09
C GLY A 410 14.87 29.79 6.90
N LEU A 411 14.58 28.54 6.55
CA LEU A 411 13.63 27.71 7.31
C LEU A 411 14.14 27.42 8.72
N ILE A 412 15.43 27.09 8.90
CA ILE A 412 16.01 26.90 10.23
C ILE A 412 15.80 28.18 11.07
N LEU A 413 16.12 29.35 10.53
CA LEU A 413 15.95 30.62 11.24
C LEU A 413 14.48 30.89 11.57
N VAL A 414 13.58 30.68 10.62
CA VAL A 414 12.13 30.89 10.85
C VAL A 414 11.62 29.92 11.92
N LEU A 415 11.94 28.63 11.81
CA LEU A 415 11.46 27.63 12.76
C LEU A 415 12.03 27.83 14.17
N THR A 416 13.25 28.35 14.30
CA THR A 416 13.90 28.53 15.61
C THR A 416 13.68 29.91 16.23
N LEU A 417 13.43 30.97 15.44
CA LEU A 417 13.41 32.35 15.93
C LEU A 417 12.03 33.02 15.89
N THR A 418 11.01 32.39 15.24
CA THR A 418 9.68 33.01 15.18
C THR A 418 9.05 33.05 16.55
N PRO A 419 8.64 34.25 17.05
CA PRO A 419 7.89 34.33 18.29
C PRO A 419 6.48 33.78 18.10
N VAL A 420 6.03 32.95 19.03
CA VAL A 420 4.71 32.31 19.01
C VAL A 420 4.04 32.52 20.36
N TYR A 421 2.77 32.83 20.37
CA TYR A 421 1.96 32.90 21.55
C TYR A 421 1.10 31.65 21.69
N TYR A 422 1.28 30.91 22.77
CA TYR A 422 0.41 29.82 23.18
C TYR A 422 -0.48 30.26 24.33
N SER A 423 -1.76 29.87 24.30
CA SER A 423 -2.73 30.19 25.35
C SER A 423 -2.27 29.76 26.75
N ASP A 424 -1.59 28.62 26.82
CA ASP A 424 -1.25 27.95 28.06
C ASP A 424 0.12 28.38 28.64
N THR A 425 1.07 28.75 27.76
CA THR A 425 2.46 29.07 28.15
C THR A 425 2.89 30.50 27.85
N GLY A 426 2.04 31.30 27.17
CA GLY A 426 2.34 32.65 26.77
C GLY A 426 3.31 32.74 25.59
N TRP A 427 4.09 33.85 25.52
CA TRP A 427 5.07 34.04 24.46
C TRP A 427 6.26 33.08 24.57
N THR A 428 6.52 32.31 23.51
CA THR A 428 7.68 31.47 23.35
C THR A 428 8.43 31.82 22.05
N VAL A 429 9.67 31.38 21.91
CA VAL A 429 10.45 31.55 20.67
C VAL A 429 10.66 30.23 20.02
N GLY A 430 10.33 30.16 18.72
CA GLY A 430 10.43 28.98 17.88
C GLY A 430 9.11 28.26 17.69
N LEU A 431 8.99 27.63 16.52
CA LEU A 431 7.84 26.79 16.13
C LEU A 431 8.11 25.30 16.38
N LEU A 432 9.18 25.00 17.11
CA LEU A 432 9.64 23.63 17.33
C LEU A 432 8.94 23.00 18.52
N TYR A 433 8.37 21.85 18.30
CA TYR A 433 7.80 21.01 19.34
C TYR A 433 8.86 20.10 20.00
N ASN A 434 9.81 19.56 19.19
CA ASN A 434 10.90 18.73 19.67
C ASN A 434 12.25 19.22 19.13
N GLY A 435 12.94 20.05 19.91
CA GLY A 435 14.21 20.67 19.50
C GLY A 435 15.35 19.65 19.23
N LEU A 436 15.40 18.54 19.95
CA LEU A 436 16.44 17.51 19.75
C LEU A 436 16.26 16.80 18.41
N TRP A 437 15.03 16.43 18.08
CA TRP A 437 14.72 15.81 16.81
C TRP A 437 14.97 16.78 15.64
N PHE A 438 14.56 18.02 15.80
CA PHE A 438 14.86 19.08 14.82
C PHE A 438 16.37 19.26 14.60
N LEU A 439 17.17 19.23 15.66
CA LEU A 439 18.62 19.32 15.54
C LEU A 439 19.19 18.17 14.69
N LEU A 440 18.67 16.95 14.83
CA LEU A 440 19.06 15.80 14.01
C LEU A 440 18.68 16.04 12.55
N THR A 441 17.44 16.39 12.24
CA THR A 441 16.97 16.63 10.87
C THR A 441 17.70 17.79 10.20
N ALA A 442 17.92 18.90 10.91
CA ALA A 442 18.67 20.04 10.43
C ALA A 442 20.16 19.70 10.18
N SER A 443 20.76 18.89 11.06
CA SER A 443 22.14 18.41 10.89
C SER A 443 22.31 17.58 9.62
N PHE A 444 21.38 16.65 9.36
CA PHE A 444 21.38 15.87 8.11
C PHE A 444 21.17 16.75 6.88
N ALA A 445 20.27 17.72 6.94
CA ALA A 445 20.03 18.65 5.82
C ALA A 445 21.30 19.49 5.50
N VAL A 446 21.94 20.05 6.53
CA VAL A 446 23.17 20.85 6.37
C VAL A 446 24.34 19.97 5.90
N ALA A 447 24.55 18.80 6.53
CA ALA A 447 25.61 17.86 6.12
C ALA A 447 25.41 17.41 4.66
N SER A 448 24.20 17.18 4.23
CA SER A 448 23.86 16.86 2.84
C SER A 448 24.26 17.97 1.87
N LEU A 449 23.96 19.23 2.20
CA LEU A 449 24.36 20.37 1.37
C LEU A 449 25.89 20.54 1.31
N LEU A 450 26.60 20.33 2.42
CA LEU A 450 28.06 20.37 2.46
C LEU A 450 28.68 19.25 1.60
N LEU A 451 28.20 18.01 1.74
CA LEU A 451 28.68 16.88 0.94
C LEU A 451 28.32 17.05 -0.54
N CYS A 452 27.12 17.57 -0.84
CA CYS A 452 26.72 17.90 -2.21
C CYS A 452 27.66 18.97 -2.82
N THR A 453 28.07 19.97 -2.03
CA THR A 453 29.05 20.98 -2.44
C THR A 453 30.42 20.33 -2.72
N ALA A 454 30.88 19.44 -1.84
CA ALA A 454 32.12 18.71 -2.05
C ALA A 454 32.09 17.87 -3.35
N LEU A 455 30.99 17.16 -3.59
CA LEU A 455 30.79 16.43 -4.83
C LEU A 455 30.77 17.34 -6.04
N TRP A 456 30.11 18.50 -5.97
CA TRP A 456 30.12 19.48 -7.04
C TRP A 456 31.53 19.99 -7.36
N LEU A 457 32.38 20.25 -6.36
CA LEU A 457 33.75 20.69 -6.53
C LEU A 457 34.61 19.65 -7.28
N ILE A 458 34.39 18.37 -7.02
CA ILE A 458 35.18 17.29 -7.65
C ILE A 458 34.52 16.71 -8.93
N ARG A 459 33.41 17.29 -9.42
CA ARG A 459 32.60 16.74 -10.54
C ARG A 459 33.38 16.46 -11.83
N LYS A 460 34.47 17.19 -12.09
CA LYS A 460 35.35 17.00 -13.26
C LYS A 460 36.42 15.92 -13.06
N LYS A 461 36.62 15.40 -11.83
CA LYS A 461 37.65 14.39 -11.52
C LYS A 461 37.29 13.01 -12.08
N LYS A 462 38.30 12.21 -12.47
CA LYS A 462 38.16 10.89 -13.10
C LYS A 462 37.29 9.91 -12.26
N HIS A 463 37.45 9.94 -10.93
CA HIS A 463 36.76 9.02 -10.01
C HIS A 463 35.43 9.55 -9.50
N TYR A 464 34.97 10.73 -9.93
CA TYR A 464 33.75 11.38 -9.45
C TYR A 464 32.54 10.48 -9.40
N LYS A 465 32.25 9.71 -10.46
CA LYS A 465 31.06 8.90 -10.58
C LYS A 465 31.02 7.77 -9.55
N ASN A 466 32.15 7.17 -9.22
CA ASN A 466 32.23 6.14 -8.18
C ASN A 466 32.11 6.76 -6.78
N ILE A 467 32.74 7.92 -6.56
CA ILE A 467 32.61 8.67 -5.31
C ILE A 467 31.15 9.08 -5.11
N LEU A 468 30.47 9.56 -6.15
CA LEU A 468 29.05 9.89 -6.13
C LEU A 468 28.20 8.72 -5.64
N VAL A 469 28.36 7.54 -6.25
CA VAL A 469 27.59 6.34 -5.87
C VAL A 469 27.86 5.94 -4.43
N LEU A 470 29.13 5.90 -4.01
CA LEU A 470 29.51 5.54 -2.64
C LEU A 470 29.03 6.54 -1.59
N THR A 471 29.13 7.85 -1.89
CA THR A 471 28.63 8.89 -0.99
C THR A 471 27.11 8.85 -0.88
N THR A 472 26.42 8.56 -2.00
CA THR A 472 24.96 8.36 -1.98
C THR A 472 24.59 7.15 -1.14
N ALA A 473 25.25 6.00 -1.32
CA ALA A 473 25.01 4.81 -0.52
C ALA A 473 25.28 5.06 0.97
N PHE A 474 26.41 5.72 1.30
CA PHE A 474 26.72 6.10 2.68
C PHE A 474 25.63 6.97 3.31
N MET A 475 25.18 8.01 2.59
CA MET A 475 24.12 8.89 3.11
C MET A 475 22.77 8.15 3.27
N CYS A 476 22.41 7.27 2.34
CA CYS A 476 21.20 6.44 2.47
C CYS A 476 21.28 5.54 3.70
N ALA A 477 22.41 4.88 3.92
CA ALA A 477 22.60 4.01 5.08
C ALA A 477 22.61 4.80 6.41
N ALA A 478 23.38 5.90 6.48
CA ALA A 478 23.49 6.74 7.67
C ALA A 478 22.15 7.39 8.05
N TYR A 479 21.44 7.91 7.05
CA TYR A 479 20.12 8.48 7.21
C TYR A 479 19.11 7.42 7.67
N GLY A 480 19.03 6.28 6.97
CA GLY A 480 18.14 5.19 7.36
C GLY A 480 18.44 4.70 8.78
N PHE A 481 19.72 4.46 9.11
CA PHE A 481 20.13 4.06 10.46
C PHE A 481 19.67 5.07 11.52
N ALA A 482 19.96 6.35 11.33
CA ALA A 482 19.64 7.37 12.33
C ALA A 482 18.12 7.48 12.54
N PHE A 483 17.34 7.50 11.44
CA PHE A 483 15.90 7.73 11.52
C PHE A 483 15.15 6.49 12.00
N PHE A 484 15.53 5.28 11.60
CA PHE A 484 14.88 4.07 12.08
C PHE A 484 15.16 3.83 13.55
N ASN A 485 16.41 3.98 14.00
CA ASN A 485 16.73 3.81 15.42
C ASN A 485 16.09 4.90 16.29
N PHE A 486 15.99 6.14 15.78
CA PHE A 486 15.30 7.18 16.50
C PHE A 486 13.81 6.88 16.61
N GLY A 487 13.14 6.46 15.52
CA GLY A 487 11.74 6.04 15.53
C GLY A 487 11.50 4.86 16.48
N TYR A 488 12.33 3.85 16.42
CA TYR A 488 12.29 2.71 17.34
C TYR A 488 12.32 3.16 18.82
N SER A 489 13.11 4.16 19.16
CA SER A 489 13.25 4.63 20.54
C SER A 489 12.01 5.30 21.14
N PHE A 490 10.99 5.58 20.33
CA PHE A 490 9.73 6.20 20.79
C PHE A 490 8.62 5.20 21.07
N ALA A 491 8.72 3.97 20.64
CA ALA A 491 7.78 2.93 21.03
C ALA A 491 8.23 2.33 22.37
N GLY A 492 7.30 2.15 23.30
CA GLY A 492 7.54 1.52 24.60
C GLY A 492 7.17 0.04 24.63
N ASP A 493 6.50 -0.47 23.59
CA ASP A 493 5.81 -1.74 23.54
C ASP A 493 6.61 -2.91 22.93
N HIS A 494 7.94 -2.75 22.78
CA HIS A 494 8.76 -3.76 22.08
C HIS A 494 8.83 -5.11 22.80
N GLU A 495 8.97 -5.10 24.13
CA GLU A 495 9.02 -6.31 24.96
C GLU A 495 7.66 -7.02 24.93
N GLU A 496 6.56 -6.29 25.10
CA GLU A 496 5.20 -6.80 25.04
C GLU A 496 4.90 -7.48 23.69
N ILE A 497 5.37 -6.88 22.58
CA ILE A 497 5.18 -7.49 21.25
C ILE A 497 5.99 -8.78 21.12
N ILE A 498 7.26 -8.79 21.53
CA ILE A 498 8.16 -9.92 21.32
C ILE A 498 7.81 -11.09 22.25
N ASP A 499 7.63 -10.80 23.52
CA ASP A 499 7.51 -11.82 24.57
C ASP A 499 6.05 -12.29 24.72
N GLU A 500 5.08 -11.41 24.50
CA GLU A 500 3.67 -11.72 24.69
C GLU A 500 2.94 -11.91 23.36
N ALA A 501 2.82 -10.86 22.54
CA ALA A 501 1.99 -10.94 21.34
C ALA A 501 2.50 -12.00 20.35
N VAL A 502 3.79 -12.03 20.07
CA VAL A 502 4.43 -13.02 19.19
C VAL A 502 4.83 -14.27 19.98
N GLY A 503 5.44 -14.11 21.15
CA GLY A 503 5.99 -15.21 21.94
C GLY A 503 4.93 -16.22 22.38
N LEU A 504 3.75 -15.75 22.77
CA LEU A 504 2.65 -16.60 23.22
C LEU A 504 1.65 -16.99 22.12
N SER A 505 1.90 -16.60 20.85
CA SER A 505 0.94 -16.78 19.75
C SER A 505 0.60 -18.24 19.44
N GLU A 506 1.47 -19.19 19.74
CA GLU A 506 1.24 -20.62 19.58
C GLU A 506 0.77 -21.30 20.90
N GLU A 507 0.80 -20.60 22.03
CA GLU A 507 0.50 -21.16 23.36
C GLU A 507 -0.85 -20.70 23.90
N MET A 508 -1.36 -19.55 23.43
CA MET A 508 -2.61 -18.97 23.91
C MET A 508 -3.80 -19.40 23.05
N GLU A 509 -4.78 -20.01 23.69
CA GLU A 509 -6.01 -20.45 23.05
C GLU A 509 -7.23 -20.09 23.93
N LEU A 510 -8.41 -20.05 23.31
CA LEU A 510 -9.66 -20.01 24.10
C LEU A 510 -9.79 -21.26 24.94
N PRO A 511 -10.15 -21.14 26.25
CA PRO A 511 -10.38 -22.30 27.09
C PRO A 511 -11.42 -23.26 26.51
N GLN A 512 -11.04 -24.52 26.28
CA GLN A 512 -11.90 -25.53 25.72
C GLN A 512 -12.82 -26.08 26.83
N GLU A 513 -14.13 -25.85 26.72
CA GLU A 513 -15.13 -26.44 27.56
C GLU A 513 -16.01 -27.40 26.74
N GLY A 514 -16.25 -28.62 27.26
CA GLY A 514 -16.93 -29.67 26.50
C GLY A 514 -18.28 -29.23 25.93
N GLY A 515 -18.47 -29.46 24.64
CA GLY A 515 -19.71 -29.13 23.90
C GLY A 515 -19.83 -27.66 23.48
N GLN A 516 -18.82 -26.86 23.68
CA GLN A 516 -18.87 -25.47 23.27
C GLN A 516 -18.40 -25.25 21.85
N THR A 517 -19.10 -24.37 21.17
CA THR A 517 -19.05 -24.18 19.76
C THR A 517 -18.32 -22.91 19.38
N PHE A 518 -18.76 -21.72 19.78
CA PHE A 518 -18.14 -20.44 19.45
C PHE A 518 -18.13 -19.51 20.66
N ALA A 519 -17.03 -18.80 20.87
CA ALA A 519 -16.94 -17.69 21.82
C ALA A 519 -15.97 -16.63 21.33
N ARG A 520 -16.22 -15.38 21.71
CA ARG A 520 -15.27 -14.29 21.62
C ARG A 520 -14.62 -14.05 22.97
N ALA A 521 -13.45 -13.43 22.92
CA ALA A 521 -12.76 -12.88 24.08
C ALA A 521 -12.78 -11.34 24.06
N ASP A 522 -12.48 -10.75 25.22
CA ASP A 522 -12.07 -9.36 25.36
C ASP A 522 -10.72 -9.31 26.08
N PHE A 523 -10.02 -8.18 25.98
CA PHE A 523 -8.68 -8.00 26.53
C PHE A 523 -8.66 -6.72 27.37
N TYR A 524 -8.32 -6.84 28.66
CA TYR A 524 -8.29 -5.72 29.60
C TYR A 524 -6.92 -5.04 29.55
N GLU A 525 -6.92 -3.77 29.08
CA GLU A 525 -5.72 -2.90 28.95
C GLU A 525 -4.51 -3.59 28.28
N CYS A 526 -4.73 -4.62 27.48
CA CYS A 526 -3.69 -5.32 26.74
C CYS A 526 -3.32 -4.62 25.44
N PHE A 527 -2.26 -5.08 24.83
CA PHE A 527 -1.75 -4.61 23.55
C PHE A 527 -2.82 -4.71 22.43
N GLU A 528 -2.76 -3.74 21.51
CA GLU A 528 -3.70 -3.70 20.36
C GLU A 528 -3.61 -4.94 19.50
N ASN A 529 -4.76 -5.48 19.08
CA ASN A 529 -4.86 -6.65 18.22
C ASN A 529 -4.27 -7.95 18.81
N LEU A 530 -4.13 -8.06 20.12
CA LEU A 530 -3.63 -9.28 20.76
C LEU A 530 -4.46 -10.52 20.35
N GLY A 531 -5.78 -10.37 20.21
CA GLY A 531 -6.65 -11.43 19.70
C GLY A 531 -6.27 -11.90 18.29
N LEU A 532 -5.83 -11.00 17.40
CA LEU A 532 -5.34 -11.37 16.06
C LEU A 532 -3.99 -12.09 16.10
N TYR A 533 -3.09 -11.66 17.00
CA TYR A 533 -1.82 -12.36 17.21
C TYR A 533 -2.00 -13.81 17.67
N TRP A 534 -2.98 -14.04 18.57
CA TRP A 534 -3.28 -15.35 19.16
C TRP A 534 -4.36 -16.13 18.42
N ASN A 535 -4.87 -15.59 17.31
CA ASN A 535 -5.96 -16.18 16.54
C ASN A 535 -7.24 -16.43 17.38
N ILE A 536 -7.53 -15.53 18.32
CA ILE A 536 -8.69 -15.55 19.21
C ILE A 536 -9.70 -14.51 18.72
N PRO A 537 -10.95 -14.87 18.36
CA PRO A 537 -12.00 -13.93 18.02
C PRO A 537 -12.24 -12.93 19.15
N SER A 538 -12.25 -11.63 18.82
CA SER A 538 -12.36 -10.57 19.83
C SER A 538 -13.33 -9.47 19.41
N ILE A 539 -13.84 -8.71 20.40
CA ILE A 539 -14.63 -7.49 20.17
C ILE A 539 -13.75 -6.24 20.05
N ARG A 540 -12.44 -6.38 20.27
CA ARG A 540 -11.45 -5.32 20.08
C ARG A 540 -10.68 -5.57 18.81
N CYS A 541 -10.60 -4.54 17.97
CA CYS A 541 -9.84 -4.63 16.73
C CYS A 541 -9.29 -3.25 16.35
N PHE A 542 -8.02 -3.20 15.97
CA PHE A 542 -7.40 -2.03 15.35
C PHE A 542 -7.16 -2.36 13.88
N HIS A 543 -8.12 -1.99 13.03
CA HIS A 543 -8.12 -2.31 11.60
C HIS A 543 -8.79 -1.19 10.80
N SER A 544 -8.12 -0.65 9.77
CA SER A 544 -8.64 0.51 9.04
C SER A 544 -9.71 0.15 7.99
N ILE A 545 -9.74 -1.10 7.52
CA ILE A 545 -10.80 -1.60 6.65
C ILE A 545 -11.85 -2.29 7.52
N VAL A 546 -13.03 -1.70 7.61
CA VAL A 546 -14.08 -2.11 8.54
C VAL A 546 -15.31 -2.52 7.77
N PRO A 547 -15.98 -3.63 8.11
CA PRO A 547 -17.28 -3.97 7.55
C PRO A 547 -18.30 -2.85 7.79
N ALA A 548 -19.11 -2.54 6.77
CA ALA A 548 -20.09 -1.45 6.84
C ALA A 548 -21.07 -1.63 8.02
N SER A 549 -21.55 -2.85 8.23
CA SER A 549 -22.47 -3.21 9.32
C SER A 549 -21.86 -2.98 10.70
N VAL A 550 -20.56 -3.19 10.88
CA VAL A 550 -19.86 -2.91 12.15
C VAL A 550 -19.73 -1.40 12.37
N MET A 551 -19.47 -0.64 11.30
CA MET A 551 -19.43 0.83 11.35
C MET A 551 -20.79 1.47 11.68
N GLU A 552 -21.87 0.82 11.34
CA GLU A 552 -23.23 1.26 11.66
C GLU A 552 -23.64 0.87 13.08
N PHE A 553 -23.28 -0.34 13.52
CA PHE A 553 -23.68 -0.86 14.82
C PHE A 553 -23.00 -0.19 16.00
N TYR A 554 -21.67 -0.12 16.03
CA TYR A 554 -20.93 0.36 17.22
C TYR A 554 -21.30 1.78 17.67
N PRO A 555 -21.48 2.78 16.77
CA PRO A 555 -21.93 4.11 17.17
C PRO A 555 -23.32 4.11 17.85
N LYS A 556 -24.20 3.15 17.48
CA LYS A 556 -25.53 3.05 18.11
C LYS A 556 -25.47 2.62 19.56
N VAL A 557 -24.39 1.94 19.95
CA VAL A 557 -24.14 1.54 21.36
C VAL A 557 -23.05 2.37 22.03
N ASP A 558 -22.79 3.58 21.51
CA ASP A 558 -21.83 4.56 22.04
C ASP A 558 -20.37 4.03 22.05
N VAL A 559 -20.06 3.13 21.15
CA VAL A 559 -18.69 2.67 20.91
C VAL A 559 -18.15 3.35 19.67
N LYS A 560 -17.06 4.11 19.82
CA LYS A 560 -16.38 4.70 18.67
C LYS A 560 -15.77 3.59 17.82
N ARG A 561 -16.11 3.57 16.52
CA ARG A 561 -15.49 2.70 15.53
C ARG A 561 -15.02 3.53 14.34
N ASP A 562 -13.75 3.88 14.37
CA ASP A 562 -13.06 4.49 13.22
C ASP A 562 -11.96 3.55 12.70
N VAL A 563 -10.75 3.60 13.25
CA VAL A 563 -9.66 2.64 12.99
C VAL A 563 -9.58 1.56 14.05
N SER A 564 -10.17 1.79 15.23
CA SER A 564 -10.19 0.81 16.31
C SER A 564 -11.55 0.77 17.00
N SER A 565 -11.84 -0.35 17.63
CA SER A 565 -12.97 -0.54 18.56
C SER A 565 -12.44 -0.92 19.92
N LYS A 566 -12.85 -0.16 20.94
CA LYS A 566 -12.54 -0.42 22.34
C LYS A 566 -13.80 -0.17 23.19
N PRO A 567 -14.74 -1.12 23.25
CA PRO A 567 -15.92 -0.99 24.10
C PRO A 567 -15.50 -0.80 25.57
N GLU A 568 -16.04 0.21 26.24
CA GLU A 568 -15.79 0.42 27.66
C GLU A 568 -16.26 -0.77 28.51
N TYR A 569 -15.58 -1.06 29.61
CA TYR A 569 -15.91 -2.20 30.46
C TYR A 569 -17.26 -2.04 31.20
N SER A 570 -17.77 -0.82 31.27
CA SER A 570 -19.12 -0.52 31.76
C SER A 570 -20.24 -1.11 30.90
N TYR A 571 -19.98 -1.37 29.60
CA TYR A 571 -20.93 -2.02 28.70
C TYR A 571 -20.84 -3.55 28.81
N TYR A 572 -21.09 -4.06 30.02
CA TYR A 572 -21.01 -5.50 30.31
C TYR A 572 -22.07 -6.32 29.56
N ALA A 573 -23.28 -5.77 29.32
CA ALA A 573 -24.32 -6.46 28.59
C ALA A 573 -24.00 -6.60 27.09
N LEU A 574 -23.27 -5.64 26.51
CA LEU A 574 -22.77 -5.74 25.13
C LEU A 574 -21.89 -6.97 24.94
N ARG A 575 -21.07 -7.31 25.95
CA ARG A 575 -20.22 -8.51 25.89
C ARG A 575 -21.02 -9.79 25.81
N SER A 576 -22.08 -9.88 26.62
CA SER A 576 -23.01 -11.04 26.57
C SER A 576 -23.72 -11.12 25.21
N PHE A 577 -24.24 -10.00 24.71
CA PHE A 577 -24.92 -9.89 23.41
C PHE A 577 -24.02 -10.31 22.25
N LEU A 578 -22.72 -9.95 22.29
CA LEU A 578 -21.70 -10.30 21.28
C LEU A 578 -21.04 -11.67 21.52
N SER A 579 -21.59 -12.52 22.39
CA SER A 579 -21.05 -13.85 22.70
C SER A 579 -19.61 -13.83 23.23
N VAL A 580 -19.24 -12.83 24.05
CA VAL A 580 -17.96 -12.78 24.75
C VAL A 580 -18.03 -13.63 26.00
N LYS A 581 -17.19 -14.66 26.07
CA LYS A 581 -17.17 -15.60 27.20
C LYS A 581 -15.98 -15.36 28.14
N TYR A 582 -14.86 -14.89 27.63
CA TYR A 582 -13.63 -14.74 28.40
C TYR A 582 -13.08 -13.31 28.30
N LEU A 583 -12.49 -12.86 29.40
CA LEU A 583 -11.76 -11.60 29.49
C LEU A 583 -10.33 -11.90 29.99
N TYR A 584 -9.35 -11.54 29.19
CA TYR A 584 -7.93 -11.71 29.51
C TYR A 584 -7.38 -10.41 30.09
N ALA A 585 -6.55 -10.51 31.14
CA ALA A 585 -5.83 -9.39 31.74
C ALA A 585 -4.44 -9.85 32.19
N GLN A 586 -3.45 -9.02 32.10
CA GLN A 586 -2.10 -9.33 32.58
C GLN A 586 -2.10 -9.55 34.10
N ALA A 587 -1.47 -10.64 34.56
CA ALA A 587 -1.53 -11.06 35.97
C ALA A 587 -0.73 -10.16 36.92
N ASP A 588 0.19 -9.35 36.40
CA ASP A 588 0.97 -8.36 37.13
C ASP A 588 0.22 -7.02 37.30
N GLU A 589 -0.79 -6.74 36.48
CA GLU A 589 -1.58 -5.50 36.55
C GLU A 589 -2.85 -5.64 37.38
N VAL A 590 -3.37 -6.85 37.57
CA VAL A 590 -4.64 -7.12 38.26
C VAL A 590 -4.52 -8.26 39.24
N THR A 591 -5.55 -8.47 40.03
CA THR A 591 -5.64 -9.63 40.97
C THR A 591 -6.84 -10.50 40.65
N PRO A 592 -6.89 -11.76 41.08
CA PRO A 592 -8.06 -12.63 40.86
C PRO A 592 -9.37 -12.07 41.42
N ASP A 593 -9.31 -11.22 42.43
CA ASP A 593 -10.47 -10.58 43.06
C ASP A 593 -10.88 -9.24 42.38
N SER A 594 -10.15 -8.82 41.33
CA SER A 594 -10.45 -7.59 40.62
C SER A 594 -11.77 -7.67 39.88
N VAL A 595 -12.61 -6.64 40.02
CA VAL A 595 -13.84 -6.48 39.24
C VAL A 595 -13.56 -5.64 37.99
N LEU A 596 -13.05 -6.27 36.96
CA LEU A 596 -12.67 -5.60 35.71
C LEU A 596 -13.87 -5.21 34.86
N CYS A 597 -14.83 -6.13 34.79
CA CYS A 597 -16.11 -5.95 34.11
C CYS A 597 -17.19 -6.67 34.91
N GLN A 598 -18.33 -6.04 35.09
CA GLN A 598 -19.40 -6.61 35.90
C GLN A 598 -19.91 -7.93 35.27
N GLY A 599 -20.00 -9.00 36.08
CA GLY A 599 -20.43 -10.33 35.63
C GLY A 599 -19.28 -11.21 35.13
N PHE A 600 -18.04 -10.75 35.21
CA PHE A 600 -16.87 -11.58 34.95
C PHE A 600 -16.24 -12.00 36.28
N GLU A 601 -15.97 -13.30 36.43
CA GLU A 601 -15.35 -13.87 37.61
C GLU A 601 -14.06 -14.61 37.22
N PHE A 602 -13.05 -14.57 38.11
CA PHE A 602 -11.79 -15.28 37.88
C PHE A 602 -12.03 -16.77 37.58
N TYR A 603 -11.42 -17.26 36.53
CA TYR A 603 -11.55 -18.64 36.06
C TYR A 603 -10.24 -19.41 36.18
N LYS A 604 -9.14 -18.92 35.64
CA LYS A 604 -7.83 -19.54 35.68
C LYS A 604 -6.71 -18.52 35.37
N GLU A 605 -5.47 -18.93 35.65
CA GLU A 605 -4.26 -18.27 35.19
C GLU A 605 -3.59 -19.11 34.11
N GLU A 606 -3.05 -18.47 33.08
CA GLU A 606 -2.36 -19.12 31.96
C GLU A 606 -1.35 -18.18 31.34
N ASN A 607 -0.08 -18.61 31.27
CA ASN A 607 1.03 -17.87 30.63
C ASN A 607 1.13 -16.38 31.03
N GLY A 608 0.95 -16.08 32.34
CA GLY A 608 1.03 -14.72 32.87
C GLY A 608 -0.24 -13.89 32.70
N TYR A 609 -1.36 -14.49 32.23
CA TYR A 609 -2.66 -13.85 32.12
C TYR A 609 -3.66 -14.45 33.07
N TYR A 610 -4.45 -13.61 33.74
CA TYR A 610 -5.68 -14.03 34.39
C TYR A 610 -6.80 -14.03 33.38
N ILE A 611 -7.52 -15.14 33.33
CA ILE A 611 -8.70 -15.31 32.48
C ILE A 611 -9.92 -15.24 33.37
N PHE A 612 -10.81 -14.29 33.10
CA PHE A 612 -12.09 -14.14 33.77
C PHE A 612 -13.20 -14.67 32.85
N LYS A 613 -14.19 -15.36 33.44
CA LYS A 613 -15.29 -15.95 32.70
C LYS A 613 -16.58 -15.16 32.92
N ASN A 614 -17.27 -14.86 31.85
CA ASN A 614 -18.57 -14.21 31.87
C ASN A 614 -19.66 -15.15 32.39
N THR A 615 -20.22 -14.86 33.56
CA THR A 615 -21.32 -15.61 34.18
C THR A 615 -22.64 -15.42 33.47
N ASN A 616 -22.74 -14.37 32.63
CA ASN A 616 -23.93 -14.01 31.84
C ASN A 616 -23.70 -14.26 30.34
N TYR A 617 -22.86 -15.21 29.99
CA TYR A 617 -22.56 -15.56 28.59
C TYR A 617 -23.79 -16.01 27.82
N ILE A 618 -24.02 -15.45 26.62
CA ILE A 618 -25.07 -15.85 25.69
C ILE A 618 -24.39 -16.52 24.48
N PRO A 619 -24.63 -17.83 24.23
CA PRO A 619 -24.15 -18.52 23.03
C PRO A 619 -24.76 -17.94 21.74
N MET A 620 -24.15 -18.21 20.61
CA MET A 620 -24.66 -17.83 19.27
C MET A 620 -26.02 -18.47 18.97
N GLY A 621 -26.82 -17.81 18.13
CA GLY A 621 -28.07 -18.33 17.61
C GLY A 621 -29.19 -18.33 18.64
N PHE A 622 -29.59 -17.16 19.15
CA PHE A 622 -30.67 -17.06 20.16
C PHE A 622 -31.89 -16.28 19.65
N THR A 623 -32.98 -16.32 20.41
CA THR A 623 -34.25 -15.71 20.04
C THR A 623 -34.70 -14.67 21.03
N PHE A 624 -35.57 -13.75 20.57
CA PHE A 624 -36.19 -12.72 21.39
C PHE A 624 -37.71 -12.93 21.51
N ASP A 625 -38.27 -12.46 22.61
CA ASP A 625 -39.72 -12.37 22.79
C ASP A 625 -40.27 -10.98 22.46
N TYR A 626 -39.41 -10.00 22.44
CA TYR A 626 -39.76 -8.60 22.22
C TYR A 626 -38.94 -7.97 21.13
N TYR A 627 -39.51 -6.97 20.44
CA TYR A 627 -38.85 -6.06 19.55
C TYR A 627 -38.95 -4.63 20.08
N ILE A 628 -38.04 -3.77 19.63
CA ILE A 628 -38.07 -2.32 19.73
C ILE A 628 -37.86 -1.73 18.33
N THR A 629 -38.48 -0.57 18.02
CA THR A 629 -38.27 0.06 16.72
C THR A 629 -36.90 0.74 16.67
N GLU A 630 -36.36 0.98 15.48
CA GLU A 630 -35.10 1.73 15.32
C GLU A 630 -35.18 3.12 15.94
N GLU A 631 -36.34 3.82 15.76
CA GLU A 631 -36.56 5.14 16.35
C GLU A 631 -36.57 5.12 17.88
N GLU A 632 -37.31 4.18 18.47
CA GLU A 632 -37.32 4.00 19.94
C GLU A 632 -35.94 3.62 20.50
N PHE A 633 -35.17 2.79 19.76
CA PHE A 633 -33.83 2.44 20.19
C PHE A 633 -32.88 3.63 20.21
N GLU A 634 -33.04 4.59 19.30
CA GLU A 634 -32.28 5.85 19.31
C GLU A 634 -32.66 6.74 20.50
N ASP A 635 -33.87 6.67 20.98
CA ASP A 635 -34.33 7.40 22.17
C ASP A 635 -33.86 6.73 23.49
N VAL A 636 -33.45 5.47 23.47
CA VAL A 636 -32.87 4.80 24.66
C VAL A 636 -31.56 5.51 25.08
N PRO A 637 -31.42 5.87 26.38
CA PRO A 637 -30.16 6.41 26.88
C PRO A 637 -28.96 5.51 26.56
N THR A 638 -27.84 6.09 26.09
CA THR A 638 -26.66 5.34 25.65
C THR A 638 -26.16 4.33 26.68
N THR A 639 -26.23 4.67 27.97
CA THR A 639 -25.88 3.79 29.10
C THR A 639 -26.82 2.59 29.33
N GLN A 640 -27.93 2.52 28.60
CA GLN A 640 -28.92 1.45 28.67
C GLN A 640 -29.01 0.63 27.37
N ARG A 641 -28.47 1.12 26.25
CA ARG A 641 -28.62 0.46 24.94
C ARG A 641 -28.06 -0.95 24.92
N ASP A 642 -26.91 -1.18 25.52
CA ASP A 642 -26.29 -2.51 25.63
C ASP A 642 -27.17 -3.50 26.37
N LYS A 643 -27.92 -3.04 27.40
CA LYS A 643 -28.85 -3.86 28.20
C LYS A 643 -30.14 -4.14 27.42
N VAL A 644 -30.69 -3.12 26.75
CA VAL A 644 -31.92 -3.25 25.94
C VAL A 644 -31.71 -4.24 24.81
N LEU A 645 -30.55 -4.28 24.15
CA LEU A 645 -30.18 -5.27 23.12
C LEU A 645 -30.23 -6.71 23.63
N THR A 646 -30.11 -6.97 24.94
CA THR A 646 -30.31 -8.33 25.49
C THR A 646 -31.78 -8.67 25.71
N SER A 647 -32.68 -7.67 25.68
CA SER A 647 -34.11 -7.85 25.96
C SER A 647 -34.95 -7.88 24.70
N ALA A 648 -34.62 -7.09 23.69
CA ALA A 648 -35.41 -6.92 22.48
C ALA A 648 -34.51 -6.81 21.24
N ILE A 649 -35.01 -7.35 20.14
CA ILE A 649 -34.42 -7.20 18.82
C ILE A 649 -34.84 -5.86 18.21
N VAL A 650 -33.93 -5.12 17.61
CA VAL A 650 -34.25 -3.86 16.91
C VAL A 650 -34.72 -4.17 15.50
N LEU A 651 -35.93 -3.78 15.17
CA LEU A 651 -36.57 -4.07 13.87
C LEU A 651 -36.98 -2.79 13.13
N THR A 652 -36.86 -2.83 11.82
CA THR A 652 -37.42 -1.83 10.91
C THR A 652 -38.96 -1.94 10.85
N ASN A 653 -39.61 -0.88 10.43
CA ASN A 653 -41.08 -0.87 10.25
C ASN A 653 -41.56 -1.97 9.29
N SER A 654 -40.81 -2.33 8.26
CA SER A 654 -41.18 -3.43 7.36
C SER A 654 -41.10 -4.81 8.04
N GLN A 655 -40.10 -5.03 8.85
CA GLN A 655 -39.92 -6.28 9.62
C GLN A 655 -41.00 -6.41 10.71
N ILE A 656 -41.37 -5.31 11.36
CA ILE A 656 -42.46 -5.30 12.34
C ILE A 656 -43.77 -5.75 11.70
N LEU A 657 -44.11 -5.26 10.50
CA LEU A 657 -45.31 -5.70 9.78
C LEU A 657 -45.30 -7.20 9.51
N GLN A 658 -44.15 -7.81 9.33
CA GLN A 658 -44.02 -9.22 9.01
C GLN A 658 -43.99 -10.12 10.27
N TYR A 659 -43.33 -9.68 11.35
CA TYR A 659 -42.98 -10.54 12.50
C TYR A 659 -43.69 -10.17 13.81
N SER A 660 -44.49 -9.11 13.88
CA SER A 660 -45.16 -8.68 15.12
C SER A 660 -46.19 -9.68 15.68
N SER A 661 -46.56 -10.68 14.88
CA SER A 661 -47.38 -11.81 15.40
C SER A 661 -46.57 -12.74 16.31
N ASP A 662 -45.29 -12.89 16.08
CA ASP A 662 -44.40 -13.81 16.77
C ASP A 662 -43.52 -13.15 17.84
N VAL A 663 -43.16 -11.86 17.62
CA VAL A 663 -42.33 -11.04 18.53
C VAL A 663 -43.15 -9.82 18.96
N LYS A 664 -43.33 -9.60 20.27
CA LYS A 664 -44.15 -8.50 20.78
C LYS A 664 -43.36 -7.22 20.98
N HIS A 665 -44.06 -6.08 20.95
CA HIS A 665 -43.41 -4.81 21.30
C HIS A 665 -42.90 -4.80 22.74
N LEU A 666 -41.69 -4.22 22.98
CA LEU A 666 -41.05 -4.18 24.30
C LEU A 666 -41.91 -3.34 25.28
N PRO A 667 -42.37 -3.90 26.41
CA PRO A 667 -43.10 -3.14 27.42
C PRO A 667 -42.24 -2.01 28.00
N GLY A 668 -42.76 -0.80 28.00
CA GLY A 668 -42.06 0.38 28.47
C GLY A 668 -41.23 1.13 27.39
N GLY A 669 -41.05 0.49 26.23
CA GLY A 669 -40.33 1.12 25.11
C GLY A 669 -38.97 1.71 25.49
N PRO A 670 -38.62 2.90 24.98
CA PRO A 670 -37.33 3.55 25.23
C PRO A 670 -37.10 4.01 26.67
N ASP A 671 -38.20 4.22 27.45
CA ASP A 671 -38.11 4.66 28.85
C ASP A 671 -37.73 3.54 29.83
N ARG A 672 -37.59 2.32 29.36
CA ARG A 672 -37.29 1.18 30.20
C ARG A 672 -35.85 1.27 30.75
N TYR A 673 -35.76 1.52 32.04
CA TYR A 673 -34.49 1.35 32.76
C TYR A 673 -34.30 -0.13 33.13
N MET A 674 -33.10 -0.66 32.87
CA MET A 674 -32.73 -2.04 33.23
C MET A 674 -31.65 -2.04 34.31
N SER A 675 -31.95 -2.68 35.44
CA SER A 675 -30.97 -2.98 36.47
C SER A 675 -30.03 -4.10 36.04
N TYR A 676 -29.01 -4.38 36.86
CA TYR A 676 -28.13 -5.52 36.61
C TYR A 676 -28.85 -6.84 36.71
N GLU A 677 -29.77 -6.97 37.68
CA GLU A 677 -30.59 -8.15 37.88
C GLU A 677 -31.56 -8.40 36.72
N ASP A 678 -32.13 -7.33 36.15
CA ASP A 678 -32.95 -7.42 34.93
C ASP A 678 -32.11 -7.94 33.75
N PHE A 679 -30.90 -7.41 33.57
CA PHE A 679 -29.99 -7.90 32.57
C PHE A 679 -29.63 -9.37 32.77
N GLN A 680 -29.27 -9.80 34.01
CA GLN A 680 -28.96 -11.20 34.29
C GLN A 680 -30.12 -12.13 33.92
N LEU A 681 -31.35 -11.73 34.22
CA LEU A 681 -32.55 -12.48 33.83
C LEU A 681 -32.67 -12.60 32.30
N GLN A 682 -32.46 -11.49 31.57
CA GLN A 682 -32.51 -11.51 30.09
C GLN A 682 -31.39 -12.36 29.52
N ALA A 683 -30.19 -12.25 30.00
CA ALA A 683 -29.06 -13.06 29.56
C ALA A 683 -29.31 -14.56 29.75
N ALA A 684 -29.88 -14.95 30.93
CA ALA A 684 -30.28 -16.33 31.20
C ALA A 684 -31.39 -16.81 30.26
N LEU A 685 -32.37 -15.96 29.92
CA LEU A 685 -33.44 -16.30 28.97
C LEU A 685 -32.86 -16.47 27.54
N ARG A 686 -31.99 -15.59 27.09
CA ARG A 686 -31.33 -15.73 25.78
C ARG A 686 -30.46 -16.97 25.71
N SER A 687 -29.67 -17.26 26.76
CA SER A 687 -28.82 -18.44 26.82
C SER A 687 -29.66 -19.75 26.75
N ARG A 688 -30.86 -19.80 27.38
CA ARG A 688 -31.77 -20.94 27.28
C ARG A 688 -32.44 -21.10 25.91
N SER A 689 -32.55 -20.01 25.14
CA SER A 689 -33.16 -20.01 23.81
C SER A 689 -32.08 -19.97 22.69
N SER A 690 -30.84 -20.28 23.04
CA SER A 690 -29.75 -20.31 22.07
C SER A 690 -29.59 -21.66 21.37
N ALA A 691 -28.87 -21.71 20.28
CA ALA A 691 -28.49 -22.93 19.59
C ALA A 691 -27.69 -23.86 20.52
N PHE A 692 -27.99 -25.13 20.51
CA PHE A 692 -27.28 -26.13 21.30
C PHE A 692 -26.07 -26.72 20.57
N GLU A 693 -25.94 -26.46 19.25
CA GLU A 693 -24.82 -26.80 18.40
C GLU A 693 -24.56 -25.65 17.46
N PHE A 694 -23.31 -25.26 17.33
CA PHE A 694 -22.86 -24.20 16.41
C PHE A 694 -21.47 -24.54 15.87
N GLU A 695 -21.37 -24.89 14.62
CA GLU A 695 -20.14 -25.20 13.92
C GLU A 695 -19.82 -24.09 12.89
N TYR A 696 -18.56 -23.72 12.72
CA TYR A 696 -18.18 -22.63 11.83
C TYR A 696 -16.80 -22.85 11.18
N ASP A 697 -16.68 -22.33 9.98
CA ASP A 697 -15.43 -22.21 9.24
C ASP A 697 -15.45 -20.97 8.32
N ALA A 698 -14.46 -20.82 7.46
CA ALA A 698 -14.41 -19.70 6.52
C ALA A 698 -15.48 -19.75 5.42
N SER A 699 -16.15 -20.89 5.21
CA SER A 699 -17.23 -21.04 4.23
C SER A 699 -18.61 -20.71 4.80
N GLY A 700 -18.70 -20.56 6.14
CA GLY A 700 -19.94 -20.22 6.80
C GLY A 700 -20.10 -20.85 8.19
N PHE A 701 -21.35 -21.10 8.58
CA PHE A 701 -21.66 -21.75 9.84
C PHE A 701 -22.96 -22.56 9.77
N ASN A 702 -23.09 -23.53 10.68
CA ASN A 702 -24.27 -24.34 10.87
C ASN A 702 -24.70 -24.31 12.35
N ALA A 703 -25.96 -24.06 12.60
CA ALA A 703 -26.56 -24.02 13.96
C ALA A 703 -27.77 -24.91 14.08
N LYS A 704 -27.90 -25.64 15.22
CA LYS A 704 -29.07 -26.42 15.53
C LYS A 704 -29.77 -25.82 16.76
N ILE A 705 -31.05 -25.53 16.60
CA ILE A 705 -31.89 -24.90 17.63
C ILE A 705 -33.25 -25.57 17.72
N PHE A 706 -33.83 -25.60 18.93
CA PHE A 706 -35.19 -26.03 19.14
C PHE A 706 -36.08 -24.87 19.58
N LEU A 707 -37.11 -24.55 18.79
CA LEU A 707 -38.02 -23.44 19.03
C LEU A 707 -39.36 -23.90 19.59
N ASN A 708 -39.81 -23.26 20.66
CA ASN A 708 -41.13 -23.52 21.25
C ASN A 708 -42.28 -22.81 20.50
N LYS A 709 -41.97 -21.79 19.74
CA LYS A 709 -42.83 -21.00 18.84
C LYS A 709 -42.05 -20.56 17.63
N ASN A 710 -42.71 -20.12 16.58
CA ASN A 710 -42.03 -19.46 15.45
C ASN A 710 -41.31 -18.21 15.96
N ASN A 711 -40.09 -17.94 15.45
CA ASN A 711 -39.35 -16.79 15.88
C ASN A 711 -38.22 -16.44 14.89
N LEU A 712 -37.67 -15.23 15.02
CA LEU A 712 -36.40 -14.85 14.45
C LEU A 712 -35.24 -15.40 15.29
N VAL A 713 -34.32 -16.14 14.68
CA VAL A 713 -33.09 -16.60 15.31
C VAL A 713 -31.99 -15.63 14.97
N PHE A 714 -31.48 -14.93 15.97
CA PHE A 714 -30.45 -13.90 15.87
C PHE A 714 -29.07 -14.50 15.98
N PHE A 715 -28.14 -13.96 15.17
CA PHE A 715 -26.72 -14.27 15.22
C PHE A 715 -25.91 -12.97 15.30
N SER A 716 -25.03 -12.82 16.29
CA SER A 716 -24.12 -11.68 16.41
C SER A 716 -22.96 -11.78 15.41
N VAL A 717 -23.31 -12.02 14.15
CA VAL A 717 -22.42 -12.06 12.99
C VAL A 717 -22.77 -10.87 12.09
N PRO A 718 -21.80 -10.00 11.72
CA PRO A 718 -22.07 -8.85 10.88
C PRO A 718 -22.67 -9.24 9.52
N TYR A 719 -23.67 -8.48 9.10
CA TYR A 719 -24.27 -8.67 7.78
C TYR A 719 -23.27 -8.32 6.67
N ASP A 720 -23.20 -9.17 5.66
CA ASP A 720 -22.45 -8.97 4.42
C ASP A 720 -23.24 -9.56 3.24
N GLU A 721 -23.18 -8.95 2.07
CA GLU A 721 -23.89 -9.42 0.87
C GLU A 721 -23.45 -10.81 0.38
N GLY A 722 -22.31 -11.31 0.88
CA GLY A 722 -21.79 -12.64 0.58
C GLY A 722 -22.53 -13.78 1.27
N TRP A 723 -23.38 -13.49 2.26
CA TRP A 723 -24.13 -14.50 3.01
C TRP A 723 -25.36 -15.00 2.28
N THR A 724 -25.60 -16.30 2.35
CA THR A 724 -26.85 -16.96 1.95
C THR A 724 -27.28 -17.91 3.08
N ALA A 725 -28.53 -17.85 3.50
CA ALA A 725 -29.06 -18.66 4.60
C ALA A 725 -30.03 -19.74 4.14
N TYR A 726 -29.99 -20.87 4.84
CA TYR A 726 -30.90 -21.98 4.66
C TYR A 726 -31.48 -22.41 6.04
N VAL A 727 -32.79 -22.62 6.11
CA VAL A 727 -33.45 -23.19 7.28
C VAL A 727 -34.05 -24.54 6.88
N ASN A 728 -33.61 -25.62 7.52
CA ASN A 728 -33.99 -26.98 7.18
C ASN A 728 -33.76 -27.32 5.69
N GLY A 729 -32.66 -26.81 5.10
CA GLY A 729 -32.28 -27.01 3.70
C GLY A 729 -33.05 -26.14 2.70
N VAL A 730 -33.96 -25.26 3.14
CA VAL A 730 -34.69 -24.32 2.28
C VAL A 730 -34.03 -22.94 2.36
N GLU A 731 -33.69 -22.36 1.22
CA GLU A 731 -33.15 -21.00 1.16
C GLU A 731 -34.12 -20.00 1.76
N THR A 732 -33.65 -19.17 2.69
CA THR A 732 -34.44 -18.27 3.49
C THR A 732 -33.83 -16.87 3.49
N ALA A 733 -34.70 -15.85 3.52
CA ALA A 733 -34.21 -14.44 3.58
C ALA A 733 -33.44 -14.19 4.88
N ILE A 734 -32.32 -13.47 4.76
CA ILE A 734 -31.56 -12.95 5.88
C ILE A 734 -32.15 -11.61 6.27
N GLU A 735 -32.65 -11.50 7.48
CA GLU A 735 -33.08 -10.23 8.06
C GLU A 735 -31.88 -9.50 8.66
N ARG A 736 -31.66 -8.28 8.21
CA ARG A 736 -30.67 -7.39 8.83
C ARG A 736 -31.34 -6.71 10.01
N VAL A 737 -30.87 -7.04 11.21
CA VAL A 737 -31.46 -6.61 12.48
C VAL A 737 -30.41 -5.95 13.37
N ASP A 738 -30.84 -5.31 14.45
CA ASP A 738 -29.96 -4.65 15.42
C ASP A 738 -28.90 -3.76 14.75
N THR A 739 -29.31 -3.07 13.68
CA THR A 739 -28.52 -2.12 12.88
C THR A 739 -27.30 -2.68 12.15
N GLY A 740 -27.01 -4.00 12.24
CA GLY A 740 -25.83 -4.54 11.55
C GLY A 740 -25.65 -6.04 11.61
N PHE A 741 -26.51 -6.77 12.31
CA PHE A 741 -26.41 -8.22 12.44
C PHE A 741 -27.45 -8.97 11.62
N MET A 742 -27.41 -10.29 11.71
CA MET A 742 -28.26 -11.18 10.92
C MET A 742 -29.25 -11.96 11.78
N ALA A 743 -30.45 -12.13 11.26
CA ALA A 743 -31.41 -13.08 11.77
C ALA A 743 -32.08 -13.83 10.63
N VAL A 744 -32.62 -15.03 10.92
CA VAL A 744 -33.48 -15.80 10.02
C VAL A 744 -34.74 -16.24 10.73
N TYR A 745 -35.85 -16.26 10.00
CA TYR A 745 -37.11 -16.77 10.53
C TYR A 745 -37.12 -18.30 10.51
N ALA A 746 -37.49 -18.91 11.64
CA ALA A 746 -37.58 -20.33 11.76
C ALA A 746 -38.89 -20.72 12.47
N GLU A 747 -39.47 -21.84 12.04
CA GLU A 747 -40.74 -22.35 12.60
C GLU A 747 -40.51 -23.11 13.91
N LYS A 748 -41.57 -23.28 14.66
CA LYS A 748 -41.58 -24.09 15.88
C LYS A 748 -41.09 -25.51 15.62
N GLY A 749 -40.23 -26.03 16.48
CA GLY A 749 -39.65 -27.36 16.40
C GLY A 749 -38.15 -27.36 16.35
N ALA A 750 -37.57 -28.48 15.92
CA ALA A 750 -36.13 -28.60 15.67
C ALA A 750 -35.79 -27.96 14.32
N ASN A 751 -34.81 -27.08 14.32
CA ASN A 751 -34.34 -26.39 13.11
C ASN A 751 -32.85 -26.56 12.98
N GLU A 752 -32.42 -26.79 11.74
CA GLU A 752 -31.04 -26.71 11.29
C GLU A 752 -30.90 -25.48 10.41
N ILE A 753 -30.04 -24.54 10.82
CA ILE A 753 -29.85 -23.26 10.18
C ILE A 753 -28.42 -23.21 9.63
N THR A 754 -28.27 -23.07 8.31
CA THR A 754 -26.99 -23.04 7.65
C THR A 754 -26.79 -21.69 6.95
N PHE A 755 -25.68 -21.03 7.23
CA PHE A 755 -25.24 -19.86 6.49
C PHE A 755 -24.01 -20.22 5.66
N VAL A 756 -24.05 -19.89 4.37
CA VAL A 756 -22.95 -20.10 3.44
C VAL A 756 -22.41 -18.75 3.02
N TYR A 757 -21.10 -18.57 3.16
CA TYR A 757 -20.42 -17.33 2.77
C TYR A 757 -19.67 -17.50 1.44
N ARG A 758 -19.83 -16.52 0.58
CA ARG A 758 -19.08 -16.43 -0.68
C ARG A 758 -18.65 -15.00 -0.87
N THR A 759 -17.33 -14.75 -0.93
CA THR A 759 -16.77 -13.41 -1.12
C THR A 759 -17.38 -12.72 -2.33
N PRO A 760 -18.08 -11.56 -2.14
CA PRO A 760 -18.69 -10.81 -3.23
C PRO A 760 -17.66 -10.42 -4.28
N GLY A 761 -18.03 -10.54 -5.55
CA GLY A 761 -17.16 -10.16 -6.67
C GLY A 761 -16.05 -11.15 -7.04
N LEU A 762 -15.61 -12.04 -6.14
CA LEU A 762 -14.45 -12.93 -6.40
C LEU A 762 -14.63 -13.81 -7.64
N LYS A 763 -15.77 -14.47 -7.76
CA LYS A 763 -16.09 -15.36 -8.90
C LYS A 763 -16.12 -14.59 -10.23
N TYR A 764 -16.76 -13.44 -10.25
CA TYR A 764 -16.84 -12.59 -11.46
C TYR A 764 -15.49 -11.96 -11.77
N GLY A 765 -14.76 -11.50 -10.76
CA GLY A 765 -13.40 -11.02 -10.89
C GLY A 765 -12.47 -12.05 -11.54
N ALA A 766 -12.55 -13.31 -11.08
CA ALA A 766 -11.76 -14.40 -11.66
C ALA A 766 -12.10 -14.66 -13.15
N TYR A 767 -13.40 -14.64 -13.53
CA TYR A 767 -13.80 -14.79 -14.93
C TYR A 767 -13.30 -13.64 -15.80
N ILE A 768 -13.42 -12.39 -15.31
CA ILE A 768 -12.93 -11.21 -16.03
C ILE A 768 -11.40 -11.29 -16.18
N SER A 769 -10.68 -11.66 -15.12
CA SER A 769 -9.22 -11.81 -15.17
C SER A 769 -8.78 -12.87 -16.15
N ALA A 770 -9.43 -14.03 -16.19
CA ALA A 770 -9.11 -15.09 -17.13
C ALA A 770 -9.37 -14.65 -18.59
N ALA A 771 -10.49 -14.01 -18.86
CA ALA A 771 -10.83 -13.49 -20.19
C ALA A 771 -9.85 -12.39 -20.62
N ALA A 772 -9.54 -11.42 -19.72
CA ALA A 772 -8.59 -10.35 -20.00
C ALA A 772 -7.17 -10.88 -20.24
N LEU A 773 -6.74 -11.89 -19.49
CA LEU A 773 -5.45 -12.54 -19.68
C LEU A 773 -5.37 -13.22 -21.06
N LEU A 774 -6.41 -13.96 -21.45
CA LEU A 774 -6.48 -14.59 -22.79
C LEU A 774 -6.39 -13.54 -23.90
N VAL A 775 -7.19 -12.47 -23.80
CA VAL A 775 -7.17 -11.37 -24.78
C VAL A 775 -5.81 -10.69 -24.81
N SER A 776 -5.17 -10.48 -23.66
CA SER A 776 -3.83 -9.89 -23.54
C SER A 776 -2.77 -10.75 -24.22
N VAL A 777 -2.82 -12.06 -24.06
CA VAL A 777 -1.92 -13.01 -24.76
C VAL A 777 -2.12 -12.93 -26.28
N LEU A 778 -3.35 -12.93 -26.77
CA LEU A 778 -3.66 -12.80 -28.20
C LEU A 778 -3.19 -11.44 -28.74
N TYR A 779 -3.41 -10.36 -28.00
CA TYR A 779 -2.95 -9.01 -28.32
C TYR A 779 -1.42 -8.97 -28.46
N ILE A 780 -0.69 -9.51 -27.49
CA ILE A 780 0.77 -9.54 -27.51
C ILE A 780 1.28 -10.38 -28.69
N LEU A 781 0.70 -11.56 -28.93
CA LEU A 781 1.06 -12.42 -30.05
C LEU A 781 0.84 -11.74 -31.39
N TYR A 782 -0.25 -10.96 -31.53
CA TYR A 782 -0.51 -10.17 -32.73
C TYR A 782 0.63 -9.16 -32.99
N PHE A 783 1.02 -8.37 -31.99
CA PHE A 783 2.06 -7.35 -32.14
C PHE A 783 3.46 -7.96 -32.32
N VAL A 784 3.75 -9.07 -31.67
CA VAL A 784 5.02 -9.82 -31.89
C VAL A 784 5.13 -10.32 -33.33
N ARG A 785 4.02 -10.86 -33.91
CA ARG A 785 3.99 -11.29 -35.31
C ARG A 785 4.08 -10.10 -36.26
N ALA A 786 3.29 -9.05 -36.03
CA ALA A 786 3.33 -7.84 -36.86
C ALA A 786 4.72 -7.16 -36.84
N GLY A 787 5.40 -7.15 -35.69
CA GLY A 787 6.77 -6.63 -35.59
C GLY A 787 7.81 -7.47 -36.32
N LYS A 788 7.65 -8.80 -36.36
CA LYS A 788 8.53 -9.67 -37.18
C LYS A 788 8.36 -9.40 -38.64
N HIS A 789 7.13 -9.34 -39.17
CA HIS A 789 6.90 -9.01 -40.57
C HIS A 789 7.47 -7.66 -40.97
N LYS A 790 7.31 -6.64 -40.15
CA LYS A 790 7.87 -5.32 -40.42
C LYS A 790 9.40 -5.33 -40.46
N ASN A 791 10.05 -6.07 -39.61
CA ASN A 791 11.50 -6.19 -39.58
C ASN A 791 12.01 -6.95 -40.83
N ASP A 792 11.29 -7.99 -41.26
CA ASP A 792 11.60 -8.72 -42.45
C ASP A 792 11.42 -7.85 -43.71
N ASP A 793 10.36 -7.01 -43.75
CA ASP A 793 10.12 -6.07 -44.84
C ASP A 793 11.18 -4.96 -44.91
N GLU A 794 11.61 -4.43 -43.76
CA GLU A 794 12.69 -3.44 -43.68
C GLU A 794 14.05 -4.01 -44.11
N ILE A 795 14.38 -5.25 -43.70
CA ILE A 795 15.57 -5.94 -44.12
C ILE A 795 15.55 -6.23 -45.64
N MET A 796 14.38 -6.63 -46.17
CA MET A 796 14.23 -6.84 -47.58
C MET A 796 14.29 -5.54 -48.39
N SER A 797 13.72 -4.43 -47.88
CA SER A 797 13.82 -3.13 -48.55
C SER A 797 15.24 -2.59 -48.55
N GLU A 798 15.99 -2.69 -47.43
CA GLU A 798 17.42 -2.35 -47.39
C GLU A 798 18.25 -3.25 -48.33
N TYR A 799 17.90 -4.51 -48.46
CA TYR A 799 18.56 -5.45 -49.38
C TYR A 799 18.31 -5.04 -50.84
N TYR A 800 17.07 -4.68 -51.20
CA TYR A 800 16.73 -4.23 -52.53
C TYR A 800 17.31 -2.87 -52.86
N GLU A 801 17.28 -1.87 -51.93
CA GLU A 801 17.94 -0.56 -52.09
C GLU A 801 19.46 -0.70 -52.29
N LYS A 802 20.08 -1.62 -51.58
CA LYS A 802 21.52 -1.89 -51.72
C LYS A 802 21.86 -2.52 -53.05
N ARG A 803 21.00 -3.40 -53.52
CA ARG A 803 21.13 -4.08 -54.81
C ARG A 803 20.86 -3.16 -55.99
N GLU A 804 19.91 -2.19 -55.85
CA GLU A 804 19.68 -1.12 -56.83
C GLU A 804 20.86 -0.17 -56.88
N ALA A 805 21.41 0.26 -55.73
CA ALA A 805 22.60 1.10 -55.64
C ALA A 805 23.85 0.40 -56.25
N ASP A 806 24.03 -0.90 -55.97
CA ASP A 806 25.11 -1.66 -56.57
C ASP A 806 24.95 -1.85 -58.10
N ALA A 807 23.70 -1.92 -58.61
CA ALA A 807 23.40 -2.03 -60.04
C ALA A 807 23.57 -0.64 -60.74
N GLU A 808 23.29 0.48 -60.11
CA GLU A 808 23.58 1.82 -60.68
C GLU A 808 25.07 2.13 -60.77
N ILE A 809 25.92 1.46 -60.00
CA ILE A 809 27.39 1.60 -60.05
C ILE A 809 27.98 0.80 -61.22
N GLU A 810 27.29 -0.27 -61.72
CA GLU A 810 27.76 -1.07 -62.87
C GLU A 810 27.37 -0.49 -64.23
N ASP A 811 26.50 0.52 -64.35
CA ASP A 811 25.97 1.09 -65.59
C ASP A 811 26.58 2.43 -66.02
N GLU A 812 27.62 2.99 -65.34
CA GLU A 812 28.36 4.10 -65.90
C GLU A 812 29.54 3.61 -66.78
N PRO A 813 29.50 3.74 -68.11
CA PRO A 813 30.65 3.48 -68.94
C PRO A 813 31.68 4.57 -68.75
N GLU A 814 32.83 4.26 -68.17
CA GLU A 814 33.97 5.14 -68.18
C GLU A 814 34.38 5.49 -69.62
N LEU A 815 34.17 6.75 -70.01
CA LEU A 815 34.78 7.35 -71.19
C LEU A 815 36.28 7.51 -70.94
N PRO A 816 37.16 7.04 -71.85
CA PRO A 816 38.58 7.18 -71.69
C PRO A 816 39.01 8.67 -71.82
N PRO A 817 39.98 9.14 -71.07
CA PRO A 817 40.58 10.47 -71.29
C PRO A 817 41.46 10.44 -72.55
N GLU A 818 41.32 11.49 -73.38
CA GLU A 818 42.15 11.80 -74.53
C GLU A 818 43.58 12.15 -74.08
N GLU A 819 44.53 11.65 -74.96
CA GLU A 819 45.89 12.12 -75.22
C GLU A 819 46.98 11.81 -74.15
N ASP A 820 47.93 10.95 -74.49
CA ASP A 820 49.15 11.40 -75.28
C ASP A 820 49.86 10.18 -75.92
N LEU A 821 50.17 10.37 -77.21
CA LEU A 821 50.98 9.46 -78.00
C LEU A 821 52.45 9.57 -77.52
N THR A 822 53.09 8.46 -77.25
CA THR A 822 54.36 8.04 -77.83
C THR A 822 54.95 6.87 -77.01
N VAL A 823 55.53 5.97 -77.84
CA VAL A 823 56.64 4.99 -77.68
C VAL A 823 56.14 3.49 -77.60
N ILE A 824 56.35 2.94 -78.73
CA ILE A 824 56.47 1.54 -79.11
C ILE A 824 57.41 0.77 -78.19
N ARG A 825 56.99 -0.48 -77.80
CA ARG A 825 57.81 -1.69 -77.81
C ARG A 825 56.96 -2.95 -77.71
N LYS A 826 57.42 -3.90 -78.52
CA LYS A 826 56.79 -5.23 -78.86
C LYS A 826 57.08 -6.26 -77.75
N PRO A 827 56.55 -7.51 -77.96
CA PRO A 827 55.83 -8.32 -77.02
C PRO A 827 56.68 -9.50 -76.51
N GLU A 828 56.21 -10.10 -75.45
CA GLU A 828 56.43 -11.57 -75.19
C GLU A 828 55.66 -12.13 -74.05
N ASP A 829 55.04 -13.30 -74.29
CA ASP A 829 54.72 -14.39 -73.37
C ASP A 829 53.41 -14.35 -72.59
N THR A 830 52.45 -15.05 -73.13
CA THR A 830 51.36 -15.79 -72.47
C THR A 830 51.89 -17.05 -71.79
N PRO A 831 51.26 -17.40 -70.65
CA PRO A 831 50.92 -18.78 -70.38
C PRO A 831 49.52 -18.94 -69.86
N PRO A 832 49.01 -20.16 -69.64
CA PRO A 832 47.73 -20.57 -70.21
C PRO A 832 46.59 -20.70 -69.17
N TYR A 833 45.40 -20.77 -69.73
CA TYR A 833 44.13 -21.12 -69.06
C TYR A 833 44.25 -22.22 -68.02
N THR A 834 43.66 -22.06 -66.86
CA THR A 834 43.14 -23.14 -66.02
C THR A 834 41.66 -22.91 -65.77
N GLU A 835 40.90 -23.93 -66.10
CA GLU A 835 39.48 -24.09 -65.87
C GLU A 835 39.12 -23.81 -64.40
N TYR A 836 37.99 -23.11 -64.17
CA TYR A 836 37.37 -22.98 -62.80
C TYR A 836 36.10 -23.83 -62.81
N ASP A 837 36.22 -24.97 -62.11
CA ASP A 837 35.07 -25.79 -61.72
C ASP A 837 34.19 -25.10 -60.76
N GLY A 838 32.92 -24.99 -61.06
CA GLY A 838 31.87 -24.46 -60.15
C GLY A 838 31.54 -25.45 -59.03
N PRO A 839 31.17 -24.97 -57.88
CA PRO A 839 30.75 -25.86 -56.80
C PRO A 839 29.34 -26.38 -56.97
N ASP A 840 29.23 -27.69 -56.71
CA ASP A 840 28.09 -28.59 -56.67
C ASP A 840 26.98 -28.13 -55.72
N PRO A 841 25.70 -28.18 -56.08
CA PRO A 841 24.61 -27.85 -55.20
C PRO A 841 24.11 -29.06 -54.41
N LYS A 842 24.60 -29.28 -53.23
CA LYS A 842 23.97 -30.13 -52.21
C LYS A 842 24.55 -29.77 -50.84
N ILE A 843 23.72 -29.28 -49.95
CA ILE A 843 23.60 -29.60 -48.52
C ILE A 843 22.71 -28.54 -47.86
N TYR A 844 21.45 -28.86 -47.68
CA TYR A 844 20.66 -28.57 -46.50
C TYR A 844 19.99 -29.87 -46.08
N PRO A 845 20.14 -30.28 -44.84
CA PRO A 845 18.93 -30.60 -44.09
C PRO A 845 18.93 -29.96 -42.72
N ASP A 846 17.72 -29.53 -42.31
CA ASP A 846 17.16 -29.53 -40.97
C ASP A 846 17.98 -28.92 -39.81
N LEU A 847 17.56 -27.77 -39.38
CA LEU A 847 17.06 -27.56 -37.97
C LEU A 847 16.40 -26.20 -37.84
#